data_3b5aebc85f56fe02b6bf71acf2233e82
#
_entry.id   3b5aebc85f56fe02b6bf71acf2233e82
#
_cell.length_a   1.000
_cell.length_b   1.000
_cell.length_c   1.000
_cell.angle_alpha   90.00
_cell.angle_beta   90.00
_cell.angle_gamma   90.00
#
_symmetry.space_group_name_H-M   'P 1'
#
loop_
_entity.id
_entity.type
_entity.pdbx_description
1 polymer ?
#
loop_
_entity_poly.entity_id
_entity_poly.type
_entity_poly.pdbx_seq_one_letter_code
_entity_poly.pdbx_strand_id
1 'polypeptide(L)'
;MGKLWLTVVCCWLASCALGATDFVWKTGSTMNVACASGEEPVVQVALDLLKRDCEAVLSQPFSVMETEGDIYIGTQGKSTLLEKVAKREGIDLSCLNGHPEAFFIKVLKNGKLLVAGSDKRGTAYGILELSRMLGVSPWEWWADATPEKKTEWRIEAGFCKLDYPTVPYRGIFINDEDWGLMPWSYTNHEPSNIKGQIGPKTHARIFELLLRLRANTFWPAMHECSVPFFFTEGNKEIADRYAIYLGTSHCEPMMRNTNGEWRRVGKGDYNYLTNRENVLAFWEERVKLLRQSDDIYTLGMRGIHDSGMLGAKTVDEQKRALTDILKDQRALLAKYKGDVTRVPQVLIPYKEVLDVYNAGLEVPEDVTLMWCDDNYGYITHFPTAEEAARPGGNGIYYHISYWGRPHDYLWLSTLSPYLIYQQMKTAYDRGIRKMWILNVGDIKPAEYQIELFMDMAWNINQIEQEGVTRHLQNFLAREFGTQASAYLLPMMQEHYRLAHIRKPEFMGGTRTEEKDPRYKIVSDLSWSESFIHTRLAAYQELEDKAAIWGRLMPETKQATYYQLVQYPIQGASQMNKKCLYAQLARHGKADWKQSTAAFDSIVSLTRHYNTPKWKGIMDYKPRNLAVFLPIPETHTAESLKPDRPYLYKWNALEAAEGNPVMWEHLGYEGKAAGIRQGEAVSFSFENCRADSVEVELRFLPTHPINGKDLRIRVEVDGQPSDIISYRTYGRSEEWKQNILSNQAVRRITFPLGKSTSHRLTVHAIDEGILLDQVYLYAKQ
;
A
#
# COMPACT_ATOMS: atom_id res chain seq x y z
N MET A 1 31.81 -4.22 -18.86
CA MET A 1 32.40 -3.00 -19.44
C MET A 1 31.47 -1.83 -19.19
N GLY A 2 31.99 -0.76 -18.57
CA GLY A 2 31.39 0.56 -18.57
C GLY A 2 30.12 0.77 -17.70
N LYS A 3 30.27 0.85 -16.37
CA LYS A 3 29.28 1.45 -15.48
C LYS A 3 29.29 2.97 -15.70
N LEU A 4 28.22 3.50 -16.31
CA LEU A 4 27.97 4.95 -16.28
C LEU A 4 27.22 5.26 -14.97
N TRP A 5 27.94 5.73 -13.99
CA TRP A 5 27.40 6.34 -12.77
C TRP A 5 26.87 7.72 -13.13
N LEU A 6 25.56 7.91 -13.26
CA LEU A 6 24.98 9.24 -13.18
C LEU A 6 24.76 9.58 -11.69
N THR A 7 25.79 10.14 -11.12
CA THR A 7 25.73 10.77 -9.80
C THR A 7 24.91 12.06 -9.95
N VAL A 8 23.71 12.09 -9.38
CA VAL A 8 23.02 13.36 -9.12
C VAL A 8 23.81 14.05 -8.03
N VAL A 9 24.74 14.88 -8.45
CA VAL A 9 25.49 15.77 -7.57
C VAL A 9 24.53 16.87 -7.12
N CYS A 10 24.02 16.77 -5.88
CA CYS A 10 23.58 17.94 -5.15
C CYS A 10 24.79 18.86 -5.03
N CYS A 11 24.91 19.83 -5.95
CA CYS A 11 25.92 20.87 -5.85
C CYS A 11 25.64 21.76 -4.64
N TRP A 12 26.20 21.35 -3.50
CA TRP A 12 26.53 22.30 -2.43
C TRP A 12 27.70 23.14 -2.89
N LEU A 13 27.46 24.08 -3.77
CA LEU A 13 28.35 25.22 -3.92
C LEU A 13 27.90 26.30 -2.93
N ALA A 14 28.47 26.27 -1.74
CA ALA A 14 28.47 27.41 -0.84
C ALA A 14 29.33 28.52 -1.49
N SER A 15 28.80 29.16 -2.53
CA SER A 15 29.24 30.50 -2.91
C SER A 15 28.51 31.45 -1.98
N CYS A 16 29.24 32.03 -1.03
CA CYS A 16 28.80 33.22 -0.29
C CYS A 16 28.46 34.30 -1.30
N ALA A 17 27.23 34.35 -1.79
CA ALA A 17 26.68 35.46 -2.52
C ALA A 17 26.40 36.57 -1.49
N LEU A 18 27.33 37.50 -1.33
CA LEU A 18 27.05 38.76 -0.64
C LEU A 18 25.80 39.40 -1.25
N GLY A 19 24.65 39.35 -0.52
CA GLY A 19 23.42 40.04 -0.90
C GLY A 19 22.17 39.19 -1.11
N ALA A 20 22.20 37.86 -0.97
CA ALA A 20 20.99 37.04 -1.03
C ALA A 20 20.21 37.09 0.29
N THR A 21 18.89 37.25 0.21
CA THR A 21 17.99 37.42 1.37
C THR A 21 17.11 36.17 1.54
N ASP A 22 16.87 35.72 2.78
CA ASP A 22 15.92 34.70 3.09
C ASP A 22 14.50 35.09 2.68
N PHE A 23 13.70 34.12 2.28
CA PHE A 23 12.24 34.30 2.28
C PHE A 23 11.73 34.27 3.71
N VAL A 24 11.00 35.29 4.13
CA VAL A 24 10.46 35.39 5.49
C VAL A 24 9.03 35.91 5.45
N TRP A 25 8.11 35.12 6.01
CA TRP A 25 6.75 35.57 6.25
C TRP A 25 6.46 35.53 7.74
N LYS A 26 6.18 36.68 8.35
CA LYS A 26 5.85 36.83 9.77
C LYS A 26 4.36 37.02 9.98
N THR A 27 3.85 36.47 11.07
CA THR A 27 2.48 36.72 11.52
C THR A 27 2.27 38.25 11.64
N GLY A 28 1.16 38.75 11.10
CA GLY A 28 0.84 40.18 11.08
C GLY A 28 1.37 40.97 9.86
N SER A 29 2.21 40.33 8.99
CA SER A 29 2.64 40.94 7.72
C SER A 29 1.72 40.48 6.58
N THR A 30 1.39 41.39 5.66
CA THR A 30 0.69 41.04 4.41
C THR A 30 1.58 40.18 3.52
N MET A 31 1.00 39.16 2.88
CA MET A 31 1.66 38.31 1.89
C MET A 31 0.82 38.30 0.62
N ASN A 32 1.44 38.45 -0.51
CA ASN A 32 0.81 38.39 -1.82
C ASN A 32 1.41 37.23 -2.63
N VAL A 33 0.53 36.38 -3.18
CA VAL A 33 0.91 35.29 -4.08
C VAL A 33 0.52 35.71 -5.49
N ALA A 34 1.48 35.87 -6.37
CA ALA A 34 1.23 36.21 -7.77
C ALA A 34 1.02 34.93 -8.59
N CYS A 35 -0.18 34.74 -9.11
CA CYS A 35 -0.57 33.64 -9.98
C CYS A 35 -1.57 34.13 -11.01
N ALA A 36 -1.32 33.87 -12.29
CA ALA A 36 -2.21 34.32 -13.35
C ALA A 36 -3.55 33.57 -13.32
N SER A 37 -4.66 34.28 -13.58
CA SER A 37 -6.03 33.71 -13.60
C SER A 37 -6.25 32.65 -14.69
N GLY A 38 -5.37 32.59 -15.69
CA GLY A 38 -5.43 31.60 -16.78
C GLY A 38 -4.86 30.22 -16.46
N GLU A 39 -4.43 29.97 -15.23
CA GLU A 39 -3.95 28.64 -14.81
C GLU A 39 -5.09 27.60 -14.76
N GLU A 40 -4.74 26.31 -14.79
CA GLU A 40 -5.72 25.22 -14.74
C GLU A 40 -6.43 25.14 -13.38
N PRO A 41 -7.66 24.60 -13.32
CA PRO A 41 -8.45 24.55 -12.08
C PRO A 41 -7.73 23.90 -10.89
N VAL A 42 -6.89 22.88 -11.12
CA VAL A 42 -6.12 22.22 -10.02
C VAL A 42 -5.10 23.16 -9.37
N VAL A 43 -4.58 24.13 -10.11
CA VAL A 43 -3.66 25.15 -9.55
C VAL A 43 -4.43 26.04 -8.58
N GLN A 44 -5.67 26.44 -8.94
CA GLN A 44 -6.51 27.21 -8.03
C GLN A 44 -6.89 26.38 -6.79
N VAL A 45 -7.20 25.09 -6.94
CA VAL A 45 -7.42 24.17 -5.80
C VAL A 45 -6.22 24.17 -4.88
N ALA A 46 -5.00 24.00 -5.41
CA ALA A 46 -3.78 23.99 -4.61
C ALA A 46 -3.53 25.32 -3.90
N LEU A 47 -3.83 26.47 -4.53
CA LEU A 47 -3.76 27.79 -3.91
C LEU A 47 -4.75 27.94 -2.76
N ASP A 48 -6.00 27.49 -2.92
CA ASP A 48 -7.02 27.52 -1.86
C ASP A 48 -6.59 26.66 -0.66
N LEU A 49 -5.97 25.50 -0.92
CA LEU A 49 -5.40 24.63 0.11
C LEU A 49 -4.23 25.29 0.84
N LEU A 50 -3.25 25.85 0.11
CA LEU A 50 -2.13 26.56 0.70
C LEU A 50 -2.61 27.75 1.55
N LYS A 51 -3.62 28.49 1.06
CA LYS A 51 -4.21 29.63 1.79
C LYS A 51 -4.79 29.20 3.14
N ARG A 52 -5.55 28.10 3.15
CA ARG A 52 -6.09 27.49 4.37
C ARG A 52 -4.96 27.05 5.31
N ASP A 53 -3.91 26.44 4.78
CA ASP A 53 -2.76 25.97 5.53
C ASP A 53 -1.97 27.11 6.17
N CYS A 54 -1.76 28.20 5.42
CA CYS A 54 -1.14 29.41 5.96
C CYS A 54 -1.97 30.05 7.08
N GLU A 55 -3.28 30.10 6.93
CA GLU A 55 -4.18 30.57 7.99
C GLU A 55 -4.12 29.65 9.23
N ALA A 56 -4.06 28.33 9.01
CA ALA A 56 -3.92 27.35 10.08
C ALA A 56 -2.61 27.52 10.86
N VAL A 57 -1.47 27.76 10.19
CA VAL A 57 -0.14 27.83 10.81
C VAL A 57 0.21 29.24 11.28
N LEU A 58 0.02 30.26 10.43
CA LEU A 58 0.44 31.64 10.68
C LEU A 58 -0.68 32.56 11.15
N SER A 59 -1.91 32.02 11.31
CA SER A 59 -3.11 32.78 11.71
C SER A 59 -3.51 33.89 10.74
N GLN A 60 -3.05 33.79 9.48
CA GLN A 60 -3.44 34.75 8.44
C GLN A 60 -3.34 34.14 7.04
N PRO A 61 -4.31 34.41 6.15
CA PRO A 61 -4.26 34.04 4.75
C PRO A 61 -3.40 35.04 3.95
N PHE A 62 -3.04 34.66 2.72
CA PHE A 62 -2.46 35.54 1.71
C PHE A 62 -3.52 36.05 0.72
N SER A 63 -3.17 37.11 -0.04
CA SER A 63 -3.95 37.56 -1.17
C SER A 63 -3.38 37.04 -2.48
N VAL A 64 -4.25 36.67 -3.44
CA VAL A 64 -3.83 36.26 -4.79
C VAL A 64 -3.84 37.48 -5.71
N MET A 65 -2.74 37.72 -6.42
CA MET A 65 -2.52 38.85 -7.33
C MET A 65 -2.18 38.33 -8.72
N GLU A 66 -2.47 39.12 -9.76
CA GLU A 66 -2.23 38.76 -11.16
C GLU A 66 -0.77 38.96 -11.62
N THR A 67 -0.05 39.93 -11.04
CA THR A 67 1.21 40.40 -11.62
C THR A 67 2.40 40.45 -10.68
N GLU A 68 2.20 40.90 -9.44
CA GLU A 68 3.29 41.09 -8.46
C GLU A 68 2.92 40.45 -7.13
N GLY A 69 3.92 39.78 -6.51
CA GLY A 69 3.76 39.11 -5.24
C GLY A 69 5.07 38.85 -4.53
N ASP A 70 4.98 38.23 -3.38
CA ASP A 70 6.11 37.75 -2.60
C ASP A 70 6.45 36.30 -2.97
N ILE A 71 5.44 35.57 -3.50
CA ILE A 71 5.56 34.24 -4.08
C ILE A 71 5.02 34.32 -5.51
N TYR A 72 5.80 33.89 -6.49
CA TYR A 72 5.39 33.77 -7.89
C TYR A 72 5.14 32.33 -8.24
N ILE A 73 3.96 32.04 -8.80
CA ILE A 73 3.53 30.68 -9.14
C ILE A 73 3.08 30.64 -10.59
N GLY A 74 3.46 29.57 -11.31
CA GLY A 74 2.99 29.38 -12.67
C GLY A 74 3.43 28.08 -13.31
N THR A 75 2.74 27.75 -14.41
CA THR A 75 3.04 26.57 -15.24
C THR A 75 3.91 27.00 -16.43
N GLN A 76 5.01 26.29 -16.65
CA GLN A 76 5.94 26.52 -17.76
C GLN A 76 5.19 26.44 -19.12
N GLY A 77 5.48 27.38 -20.01
CA GLY A 77 4.84 27.44 -21.35
C GLY A 77 3.38 27.93 -21.35
N LYS A 78 2.79 28.17 -20.15
CA LYS A 78 1.43 28.70 -20.00
C LYS A 78 1.41 30.06 -19.28
N SER A 79 2.18 30.21 -18.22
CA SER A 79 2.21 31.42 -17.40
C SER A 79 3.21 32.44 -17.94
N THR A 80 2.70 33.48 -18.60
CA THR A 80 3.54 34.64 -19.04
C THR A 80 4.15 35.40 -17.87
N LEU A 81 3.52 35.37 -16.69
CA LEU A 81 4.06 35.90 -15.44
C LEU A 81 5.32 35.14 -15.04
N LEU A 82 5.26 33.80 -15.00
CA LEU A 82 6.41 32.96 -14.67
C LEU A 82 7.58 33.22 -15.59
N GLU A 83 7.34 33.28 -16.91
CA GLU A 83 8.40 33.52 -17.90
C GLU A 83 9.08 34.90 -17.73
N LYS A 84 8.28 35.94 -17.46
CA LYS A 84 8.80 37.29 -17.20
C LYS A 84 9.68 37.31 -15.93
N VAL A 85 9.23 36.68 -14.86
CA VAL A 85 9.98 36.59 -13.59
C VAL A 85 11.25 35.79 -13.78
N ALA A 86 11.18 34.59 -14.41
CA ALA A 86 12.35 33.77 -14.68
C ALA A 86 13.40 34.52 -15.50
N LYS A 87 12.97 35.21 -16.56
CA LYS A 87 13.87 36.06 -17.39
C LYS A 87 14.50 37.19 -16.58
N ARG A 88 13.71 37.91 -15.78
CA ARG A 88 14.19 39.03 -14.93
C ARG A 88 15.23 38.55 -13.93
N GLU A 89 15.02 37.40 -13.31
CA GLU A 89 15.87 36.82 -12.26
C GLU A 89 17.02 35.97 -12.83
N GLY A 90 17.08 35.77 -14.15
CA GLY A 90 18.08 34.92 -14.80
C GLY A 90 17.95 33.42 -14.45
N ILE A 91 16.74 32.94 -14.28
CA ILE A 91 16.45 31.54 -13.93
C ILE A 91 16.22 30.75 -15.21
N ASP A 92 16.95 29.66 -15.35
CA ASP A 92 16.71 28.66 -16.39
C ASP A 92 15.69 27.62 -15.90
N LEU A 93 14.55 27.54 -16.58
CA LEU A 93 13.49 26.57 -16.31
C LEU A 93 13.60 25.32 -17.20
N SER A 94 14.66 25.19 -18.00
CA SER A 94 14.86 24.00 -18.85
C SER A 94 15.01 22.70 -18.04
N CYS A 95 15.33 22.80 -16.77
CA CYS A 95 15.34 21.66 -15.83
C CYS A 95 13.98 20.94 -15.67
N LEU A 96 12.88 21.60 -16.04
CA LEU A 96 11.53 21.02 -16.04
C LEU A 96 11.24 20.23 -17.33
N ASN A 97 12.01 20.47 -18.41
CA ASN A 97 11.75 19.84 -19.71
C ASN A 97 11.95 18.32 -19.66
N GLY A 98 10.99 17.59 -20.20
CA GLY A 98 11.05 16.13 -20.24
C GLY A 98 10.67 15.44 -18.92
N HIS A 99 10.31 16.19 -17.89
CA HIS A 99 9.86 15.69 -16.59
C HIS A 99 8.39 16.06 -16.34
N PRO A 100 7.41 15.23 -16.76
CA PRO A 100 6.02 15.47 -16.44
C PRO A 100 5.80 15.54 -14.92
N GLU A 101 4.88 16.41 -14.51
CA GLU A 101 4.52 16.64 -13.11
C GLU A 101 5.69 17.14 -12.23
N ALA A 102 6.78 17.61 -12.84
CA ALA A 102 7.89 18.21 -12.10
C ALA A 102 7.52 19.59 -11.54
N PHE A 103 8.13 19.92 -10.42
CA PHE A 103 8.11 21.27 -9.88
C PHE A 103 9.50 21.76 -9.51
N PHE A 104 9.67 23.08 -9.58
CA PHE A 104 10.88 23.78 -9.21
C PHE A 104 10.53 24.91 -8.24
N ILE A 105 11.20 24.95 -7.08
CA ILE A 105 11.03 25.98 -6.05
C ILE A 105 12.38 26.65 -5.83
N LYS A 106 12.40 27.99 -5.78
CA LYS A 106 13.63 28.74 -5.55
C LYS A 106 13.38 30.01 -4.75
N VAL A 107 14.25 30.30 -3.78
CA VAL A 107 14.35 31.62 -3.14
C VAL A 107 15.13 32.55 -4.07
N LEU A 108 14.52 33.65 -4.45
CA LEU A 108 15.11 34.70 -5.31
C LEU A 108 16.08 35.57 -4.51
N LYS A 109 16.98 36.32 -5.20
CA LYS A 109 17.97 37.17 -4.56
C LYS A 109 17.35 38.21 -3.60
N ASN A 110 16.14 38.68 -3.90
CA ASN A 110 15.39 39.65 -3.11
C ASN A 110 14.54 39.05 -1.99
N GLY A 111 14.71 37.78 -1.67
CA GLY A 111 13.96 37.07 -0.63
C GLY A 111 12.52 36.66 -1.01
N LYS A 112 12.13 36.79 -2.29
CA LYS A 112 10.85 36.28 -2.78
C LYS A 112 10.97 34.81 -3.20
N LEU A 113 9.83 34.11 -3.37
CA LEU A 113 9.81 32.73 -3.84
C LEU A 113 9.32 32.62 -5.29
N LEU A 114 9.89 31.66 -6.02
CA LEU A 114 9.40 31.19 -7.29
C LEU A 114 8.99 29.74 -7.19
N VAL A 115 7.79 29.39 -7.67
CA VAL A 115 7.28 28.03 -7.84
C VAL A 115 6.90 27.85 -9.29
N ALA A 116 7.57 26.95 -9.98
CA ALA A 116 7.31 26.64 -11.38
C ALA A 116 6.96 25.15 -11.53
N GLY A 117 5.89 24.82 -12.26
CA GLY A 117 5.57 23.45 -12.63
C GLY A 117 5.81 23.19 -14.11
N SER A 118 6.19 21.97 -14.48
CA SER A 118 6.28 21.55 -15.89
C SER A 118 4.90 21.44 -16.56
N ASP A 119 3.87 21.19 -15.77
CA ASP A 119 2.47 21.10 -16.16
C ASP A 119 1.56 21.48 -14.98
N LYS A 120 0.24 21.37 -15.18
CA LYS A 120 -0.78 21.73 -14.17
C LYS A 120 -0.61 20.98 -12.84
N ARG A 121 -0.23 19.69 -12.87
CA ARG A 121 -0.02 18.89 -11.67
C ARG A 121 1.30 19.21 -11.00
N GLY A 122 2.36 19.37 -11.77
CA GLY A 122 3.66 19.83 -11.24
C GLY A 122 3.52 21.17 -10.51
N THR A 123 2.75 22.12 -11.07
CA THR A 123 2.47 23.40 -10.41
C THR A 123 1.71 23.20 -9.10
N ALA A 124 0.65 22.36 -9.09
CA ALA A 124 -0.12 22.07 -7.89
C ALA A 124 0.75 21.37 -6.81
N TYR A 125 1.60 20.42 -7.20
CA TYR A 125 2.52 19.76 -6.26
C TYR A 125 3.56 20.72 -5.70
N GLY A 126 4.09 21.65 -6.52
CA GLY A 126 4.99 22.71 -6.03
C GLY A 126 4.33 23.63 -5.00
N ILE A 127 3.06 23.98 -5.21
CA ILE A 127 2.27 24.76 -4.24
C ILE A 127 2.08 23.97 -2.93
N LEU A 128 1.72 22.70 -3.01
CA LEU A 128 1.51 21.86 -1.83
C LEU A 128 2.81 21.44 -1.15
N GLU A 129 3.94 21.48 -1.86
CA GLU A 129 5.26 21.36 -1.23
C GLU A 129 5.54 22.55 -0.31
N LEU A 130 5.07 23.76 -0.64
CA LEU A 130 5.12 24.89 0.29
C LEU A 130 4.32 24.62 1.57
N SER A 131 3.14 23.98 1.47
CA SER A 131 2.38 23.54 2.66
C SER A 131 3.17 22.54 3.51
N ARG A 132 3.83 21.56 2.87
CA ARG A 132 4.70 20.59 3.55
C ARG A 132 5.89 21.27 4.23
N MET A 133 6.56 22.22 3.57
CA MET A 133 7.67 23.00 4.15
C MET A 133 7.20 23.91 5.29
N LEU A 134 5.97 24.39 5.24
CA LEU A 134 5.34 25.14 6.34
C LEU A 134 5.07 24.26 7.57
N GLY A 135 5.01 22.93 7.38
CA GLY A 135 4.82 21.92 8.43
C GLY A 135 3.41 21.35 8.50
N VAL A 136 2.60 21.50 7.44
CA VAL A 136 1.27 20.89 7.37
C VAL A 136 1.40 19.45 6.90
N SER A 137 0.83 18.53 7.68
CA SER A 137 0.77 17.12 7.37
C SER A 137 -0.19 16.85 6.18
N PRO A 138 0.11 15.89 5.28
CA PRO A 138 -0.88 15.38 4.34
C PRO A 138 -2.14 14.83 5.05
N TRP A 139 -2.01 14.42 6.29
CA TRP A 139 -3.04 13.83 7.14
C TRP A 139 -3.78 14.84 8.01
N GLU A 140 -3.57 16.15 7.74
CA GLU A 140 -4.22 17.24 8.50
C GLU A 140 -5.71 16.95 8.66
N TRP A 141 -6.40 16.62 7.57
CA TRP A 141 -7.83 16.35 7.62
C TRP A 141 -8.16 14.89 7.99
N TRP A 142 -7.50 13.91 7.38
CA TRP A 142 -7.84 12.48 7.52
C TRP A 142 -7.42 11.87 8.85
N ALA A 143 -6.42 12.41 9.54
CA ALA A 143 -5.99 11.95 10.85
C ALA A 143 -6.09 13.03 11.94
N ASP A 144 -6.83 14.12 11.68
CA ASP A 144 -6.95 15.27 12.60
C ASP A 144 -5.56 15.82 13.02
N ALA A 145 -4.59 15.78 12.11
CA ALA A 145 -3.20 16.19 12.36
C ALA A 145 -3.07 17.71 12.35
N THR A 146 -3.53 18.34 13.43
CA THR A 146 -3.52 19.81 13.57
C THR A 146 -2.10 20.36 13.48
N PRO A 147 -1.82 21.28 12.53
CA PRO A 147 -0.49 21.87 12.38
C PRO A 147 -0.13 22.78 13.54
N GLU A 148 1.18 22.84 13.83
CA GLU A 148 1.69 23.74 14.88
C GLU A 148 1.61 25.21 14.45
N LYS A 149 1.18 26.09 15.36
CA LYS A 149 1.21 27.52 15.14
C LYS A 149 2.66 28.03 15.12
N LYS A 150 2.96 28.92 14.15
CA LYS A 150 4.25 29.59 14.01
C LYS A 150 4.07 31.09 13.97
N THR A 151 5.04 31.81 14.49
CA THR A 151 5.10 33.27 14.39
C THR A 151 5.84 33.72 13.13
N GLU A 152 6.60 32.83 12.53
CA GLU A 152 7.42 33.11 11.34
C GLU A 152 7.56 31.82 10.49
N TRP A 153 7.52 31.99 9.17
CA TRP A 153 7.95 30.99 8.20
C TRP A 153 9.15 31.50 7.44
N ARG A 154 10.27 30.78 7.51
CA ARG A 154 11.54 31.15 6.90
C ARG A 154 12.03 30.04 5.97
N ILE A 155 12.52 30.45 4.80
CA ILE A 155 13.26 29.57 3.88
C ILE A 155 14.59 30.30 3.57
N GLU A 156 15.70 29.62 3.75
CA GLU A 156 17.03 30.15 3.64
C GLU A 156 17.33 30.68 2.23
N ALA A 157 18.13 31.74 2.17
CA ALA A 157 18.66 32.30 0.93
C ALA A 157 19.41 31.21 0.14
N GLY A 158 19.16 31.16 -1.17
CA GLY A 158 19.80 30.17 -2.05
C GLY A 158 19.08 28.83 -2.09
N PHE A 159 18.02 28.61 -1.30
CA PHE A 159 17.21 27.39 -1.42
C PHE A 159 16.74 27.17 -2.86
N CYS A 160 16.92 25.93 -3.33
CA CYS A 160 16.52 25.49 -4.66
C CYS A 160 16.14 24.02 -4.61
N LYS A 161 14.93 23.68 -5.08
CA LYS A 161 14.43 22.30 -5.14
C LYS A 161 13.82 22.03 -6.50
N LEU A 162 14.32 21.01 -7.18
CA LEU A 162 13.69 20.36 -8.34
C LEU A 162 13.23 18.97 -7.90
N ASP A 163 11.99 18.61 -8.19
CA ASP A 163 11.47 17.30 -7.83
C ASP A 163 10.44 16.82 -8.87
N TYR A 164 10.38 15.51 -9.11
CA TYR A 164 9.49 14.87 -10.09
C TYR A 164 9.31 13.37 -9.81
N PRO A 165 8.21 12.76 -10.27
CA PRO A 165 7.92 11.37 -9.96
C PRO A 165 8.77 10.37 -10.75
N THR A 166 9.09 9.23 -10.10
CA THR A 166 9.71 8.07 -10.76
C THR A 166 8.67 7.15 -11.40
N VAL A 167 7.42 7.17 -10.95
CA VAL A 167 6.30 6.40 -11.50
C VAL A 167 5.24 7.37 -12.02
N PRO A 168 4.94 7.38 -13.34
CA PRO A 168 4.01 8.35 -13.94
C PRO A 168 2.58 8.30 -13.39
N TYR A 169 1.99 7.11 -13.24
CA TYR A 169 0.63 6.94 -12.71
C TYR A 169 0.70 6.28 -11.34
N ARG A 170 0.19 6.95 -10.32
CA ARG A 170 0.26 6.52 -8.93
C ARG A 170 -0.98 6.95 -8.17
N GLY A 171 -1.58 6.00 -7.44
CA GLY A 171 -2.83 6.31 -6.77
C GLY A 171 -3.38 5.15 -5.96
N ILE A 172 -4.63 5.31 -5.54
CA ILE A 172 -5.34 4.35 -4.71
C ILE A 172 -6.59 3.80 -5.38
N PHE A 173 -6.99 2.62 -4.93
CA PHE A 173 -8.28 2.01 -5.21
C PHE A 173 -9.05 1.85 -3.90
N ILE A 174 -10.20 2.51 -3.80
CA ILE A 174 -11.18 2.30 -2.73
C ILE A 174 -11.99 1.07 -3.13
N ASN A 175 -11.72 -0.07 -2.54
CA ASN A 175 -12.30 -1.34 -2.98
C ASN A 175 -13.38 -1.89 -2.05
N ASP A 176 -13.31 -1.58 -0.76
CA ASP A 176 -14.25 -2.12 0.22
C ASP A 176 -15.01 -1.01 0.93
N GLU A 177 -16.31 -0.99 0.74
CA GLU A 177 -17.19 0.13 1.03
C GLU A 177 -18.46 -0.27 1.77
N ASP A 178 -18.64 -1.52 2.15
CA ASP A 178 -19.84 -1.98 2.84
C ASP A 178 -19.81 -1.71 4.36
N TRP A 179 -18.66 -1.29 4.88
CA TRP A 179 -18.48 -0.65 6.17
C TRP A 179 -17.41 0.45 6.03
N GLY A 180 -17.22 1.32 7.01
CA GLY A 180 -16.21 2.38 6.93
C GLY A 180 -16.61 3.55 6.03
N LEU A 181 -15.85 3.80 4.97
CA LEU A 181 -15.97 5.01 4.14
C LEU A 181 -17.37 5.22 3.56
N MET A 182 -17.97 4.20 2.95
CA MET A 182 -19.26 4.36 2.29
C MET A 182 -20.37 4.71 3.28
N PRO A 183 -20.63 3.93 4.37
CA PRO A 183 -21.66 4.31 5.31
C PRO A 183 -21.36 5.62 6.03
N TRP A 184 -20.10 5.92 6.35
CA TRP A 184 -19.70 7.19 6.92
C TRP A 184 -19.99 8.37 5.99
N SER A 185 -19.70 8.23 4.69
CA SER A 185 -19.93 9.27 3.70
C SER A 185 -21.39 9.69 3.68
N TYR A 186 -22.32 8.78 3.30
CA TYR A 186 -23.72 9.18 3.09
C TYR A 186 -24.53 9.36 4.38
N THR A 187 -24.04 8.92 5.54
CA THR A 187 -24.76 9.09 6.80
C THR A 187 -24.23 10.24 7.66
N ASN A 188 -22.95 10.60 7.53
CA ASN A 188 -22.30 11.56 8.41
C ASN A 188 -21.62 12.73 7.70
N HIS A 189 -20.66 12.46 6.78
CA HIS A 189 -19.86 13.51 6.15
C HIS A 189 -20.62 14.28 5.07
N GLU A 190 -21.35 13.58 4.24
CA GLU A 190 -22.13 14.10 3.13
C GLU A 190 -23.51 13.44 3.09
N PRO A 191 -24.39 13.76 4.09
CA PRO A 191 -25.67 13.09 4.26
C PRO A 191 -26.52 13.07 2.99
N SER A 192 -26.97 11.87 2.60
CA SER A 192 -27.78 11.63 1.41
C SER A 192 -28.92 10.66 1.72
N ASN A 193 -30.06 10.87 1.06
CA ASN A 193 -31.19 9.93 1.09
C ASN A 193 -30.93 8.69 0.20
N ILE A 194 -29.87 8.69 -0.60
CA ILE A 194 -29.49 7.57 -1.46
C ILE A 194 -28.46 6.72 -0.70
N LYS A 195 -28.91 5.56 -0.24
CA LYS A 195 -28.03 4.60 0.47
C LYS A 195 -26.84 4.21 -0.41
N GLY A 196 -25.66 4.24 0.16
CA GLY A 196 -24.43 3.84 -0.52
C GLY A 196 -23.84 4.91 -1.44
N GLN A 197 -24.33 6.15 -1.38
CA GLN A 197 -23.78 7.24 -2.18
C GLN A 197 -22.49 7.78 -1.54
N ILE A 198 -21.39 7.74 -2.31
CA ILE A 198 -20.18 8.47 -2.01
C ILE A 198 -20.16 9.68 -2.93
N GLY A 199 -20.37 10.87 -2.36
CA GLY A 199 -20.61 12.08 -3.14
C GLY A 199 -19.35 12.91 -3.41
N PRO A 200 -19.49 14.03 -4.14
CA PRO A 200 -18.39 14.87 -4.57
C PRO A 200 -17.64 15.56 -3.41
N LYS A 201 -18.29 15.82 -2.26
CA LYS A 201 -17.60 16.39 -1.10
C LYS A 201 -16.64 15.37 -0.46
N THR A 202 -17.05 14.10 -0.41
CA THR A 202 -16.21 13.01 0.07
C THR A 202 -15.03 12.79 -0.88
N HIS A 203 -15.30 12.75 -2.20
CA HIS A 203 -14.23 12.61 -3.19
C HIS A 203 -13.28 13.81 -3.20
N ALA A 204 -13.76 15.04 -2.94
CA ALA A 204 -12.90 16.21 -2.81
C ALA A 204 -11.88 16.04 -1.67
N ARG A 205 -12.27 15.44 -0.53
CA ARG A 205 -11.34 15.14 0.57
C ARG A 205 -10.35 14.03 0.23
N ILE A 206 -10.80 13.03 -0.54
CA ILE A 206 -9.90 11.98 -1.07
C ILE A 206 -8.88 12.60 -2.04
N PHE A 207 -9.34 13.42 -2.99
CA PHE A 207 -8.47 14.03 -4.00
C PHE A 207 -7.54 15.08 -3.41
N GLU A 208 -7.95 15.81 -2.39
CA GLU A 208 -7.05 16.66 -1.59
C GLU A 208 -5.90 15.84 -1.01
N LEU A 209 -6.20 14.70 -0.36
CA LEU A 209 -5.17 13.80 0.17
C LEU A 209 -4.23 13.30 -0.94
N LEU A 210 -4.78 12.87 -2.08
CA LEU A 210 -3.97 12.41 -3.20
C LEU A 210 -3.02 13.50 -3.71
N LEU A 211 -3.49 14.74 -3.87
CA LEU A 211 -2.63 15.85 -4.26
C LEU A 211 -1.53 16.13 -3.23
N ARG A 212 -1.85 16.10 -1.93
CA ARG A 212 -0.86 16.28 -0.85
C ARG A 212 0.18 15.17 -0.82
N LEU A 213 -0.20 13.95 -1.21
CA LEU A 213 0.69 12.80 -1.37
C LEU A 213 1.34 12.73 -2.77
N ARG A 214 1.10 13.72 -3.64
CA ARG A 214 1.61 13.78 -5.00
C ARG A 214 1.17 12.59 -5.86
N ALA A 215 0.00 12.03 -5.56
CA ALA A 215 -0.69 11.02 -6.36
C ALA A 215 -1.60 11.69 -7.39
N ASN A 216 -1.89 10.97 -8.49
CA ASN A 216 -2.65 11.51 -9.62
C ASN A 216 -3.75 10.57 -10.12
N THR A 217 -3.88 9.35 -9.59
CA THR A 217 -4.79 8.32 -10.10
C THR A 217 -5.73 7.83 -9.00
N PHE A 218 -6.99 7.61 -9.36
CA PHE A 218 -8.00 7.10 -8.44
C PHE A 218 -8.87 6.05 -9.11
N TRP A 219 -9.06 4.91 -8.45
CA TRP A 219 -10.05 3.90 -8.81
C TRP A 219 -11.19 3.95 -7.80
N PRO A 220 -12.42 4.25 -8.23
CA PRO A 220 -13.56 4.38 -7.32
C PRO A 220 -14.13 3.05 -6.87
N ALA A 221 -14.95 3.10 -5.83
CA ALA A 221 -15.71 1.99 -5.25
C ALA A 221 -16.51 1.20 -6.30
N MET A 222 -16.42 -0.12 -6.23
CA MET A 222 -17.01 -1.01 -7.24
C MET A 222 -18.08 -1.99 -6.72
N HIS A 223 -18.20 -2.18 -5.42
CA HIS A 223 -19.14 -3.13 -4.86
C HIS A 223 -20.60 -2.68 -5.01
N GLU A 224 -21.53 -3.65 -4.97
CA GLU A 224 -22.97 -3.36 -5.18
C GLU A 224 -23.63 -2.57 -4.05
N CYS A 225 -22.96 -2.48 -2.89
CA CYS A 225 -23.40 -1.66 -1.76
C CYS A 225 -23.23 -0.16 -2.03
N SER A 226 -22.34 0.21 -2.95
CA SER A 226 -22.04 1.59 -3.33
C SER A 226 -22.77 2.00 -4.61
N VAL A 227 -23.23 3.25 -4.66
CA VAL A 227 -23.72 3.84 -5.91
C VAL A 227 -22.52 4.02 -6.85
N PRO A 228 -22.60 3.57 -8.13
CA PRO A 228 -21.50 3.74 -9.06
C PRO A 228 -21.06 5.20 -9.19
N PHE A 229 -19.75 5.44 -9.25
CA PHE A 229 -19.12 6.75 -9.26
C PHE A 229 -19.74 7.71 -10.27
N PHE A 230 -19.94 7.25 -11.53
CA PHE A 230 -20.51 8.04 -12.61
C PHE A 230 -22.04 8.21 -12.56
N PHE A 231 -22.71 7.58 -11.59
CA PHE A 231 -24.14 7.76 -11.33
C PHE A 231 -24.41 8.77 -10.21
N THR A 232 -23.36 9.29 -9.61
CA THR A 232 -23.44 10.35 -8.60
C THR A 232 -23.01 11.67 -9.25
N GLU A 233 -23.94 12.61 -9.34
CA GLU A 233 -23.71 13.95 -9.90
C GLU A 233 -22.58 14.66 -9.14
N GLY A 234 -21.71 15.36 -9.88
CA GLY A 234 -20.56 16.10 -9.34
C GLY A 234 -19.29 15.29 -9.13
N ASN A 235 -19.35 13.95 -9.14
CA ASN A 235 -18.16 13.13 -8.91
C ASN A 235 -17.11 13.27 -10.03
N LYS A 236 -17.54 13.25 -11.28
CA LYS A 236 -16.63 13.41 -12.42
C LYS A 236 -16.07 14.83 -12.48
N GLU A 237 -16.89 15.82 -12.25
CA GLU A 237 -16.52 17.22 -12.23
C GLU A 237 -15.48 17.53 -11.16
N ILE A 238 -15.62 16.93 -9.97
CA ILE A 238 -14.62 17.12 -8.91
C ILE A 238 -13.30 16.42 -9.24
N ALA A 239 -13.32 15.24 -9.89
CA ALA A 239 -12.11 14.57 -10.35
C ALA A 239 -11.36 15.43 -11.39
N ASP A 240 -12.09 16.02 -12.35
CA ASP A 240 -11.51 16.91 -13.35
C ASP A 240 -10.92 18.18 -12.73
N ARG A 241 -11.63 18.78 -11.78
CA ARG A 241 -11.19 19.97 -11.05
C ARG A 241 -9.88 19.73 -10.30
N TYR A 242 -9.70 18.53 -9.72
CA TYR A 242 -8.47 18.12 -9.00
C TYR A 242 -7.43 17.50 -9.96
N ALA A 243 -7.70 17.46 -11.25
CA ALA A 243 -6.86 16.84 -12.28
C ALA A 243 -6.46 15.39 -11.96
N ILE A 244 -7.37 14.60 -11.35
CA ILE A 244 -7.19 13.20 -11.04
C ILE A 244 -7.56 12.36 -12.28
N TYR A 245 -6.66 11.46 -12.67
CA TYR A 245 -6.97 10.41 -13.64
C TYR A 245 -7.86 9.36 -12.98
N LEU A 246 -9.02 9.12 -13.58
CA LEU A 246 -9.86 8.00 -13.18
C LEU A 246 -9.40 6.74 -13.90
N GLY A 247 -9.46 5.62 -13.22
CA GLY A 247 -9.26 4.29 -13.76
C GLY A 247 -10.23 3.33 -13.11
N THR A 248 -10.16 2.06 -13.48
CA THR A 248 -11.02 1.01 -12.93
C THR A 248 -10.28 -0.31 -12.81
N SER A 249 -10.80 -1.20 -11.96
CA SER A 249 -10.20 -2.50 -11.68
C SER A 249 -10.35 -3.49 -12.84
N HIS A 250 -9.75 -4.66 -12.67
CA HIS A 250 -9.82 -5.81 -13.61
C HIS A 250 -11.24 -6.32 -13.88
N CYS A 251 -12.21 -6.00 -13.02
CA CYS A 251 -13.62 -6.38 -13.16
C CYS A 251 -14.45 -5.33 -13.91
N GLU A 252 -13.89 -4.15 -14.18
CA GLU A 252 -14.61 -2.96 -14.60
C GLU A 252 -14.06 -2.40 -15.91
N PRO A 253 -14.10 -3.17 -17.00
CA PRO A 253 -13.55 -2.74 -18.26
C PRO A 253 -14.25 -1.50 -18.80
N MET A 254 -13.51 -0.69 -19.57
CA MET A 254 -14.01 0.47 -20.28
C MET A 254 -14.68 1.52 -19.38
N MET A 255 -14.13 1.69 -18.15
CA MET A 255 -14.62 2.64 -17.15
C MET A 255 -16.07 2.36 -16.68
N ARG A 256 -16.49 1.10 -16.72
CA ARG A 256 -17.82 0.67 -16.27
C ARG A 256 -17.75 -0.13 -14.98
N ASN A 257 -18.43 0.33 -13.94
CA ASN A 257 -18.72 -0.50 -12.78
C ASN A 257 -19.74 -1.57 -13.15
N THR A 258 -19.26 -2.74 -13.60
CA THR A 258 -20.13 -3.81 -14.11
C THR A 258 -21.13 -4.31 -13.06
N ASN A 259 -20.73 -4.32 -11.79
CA ASN A 259 -21.58 -4.80 -10.70
C ASN A 259 -22.79 -3.88 -10.47
N GLY A 260 -22.54 -2.58 -10.31
CA GLY A 260 -23.59 -1.61 -10.03
C GLY A 260 -24.32 -1.10 -11.27
N GLU A 261 -23.61 -0.93 -12.39
CA GLU A 261 -24.19 -0.30 -13.60
C GLU A 261 -24.93 -1.30 -14.48
N TRP A 262 -24.40 -2.51 -14.75
CA TRP A 262 -25.06 -3.48 -15.61
C TRP A 262 -26.47 -3.82 -15.14
N ARG A 263 -26.65 -3.99 -13.82
CA ARG A 263 -27.98 -4.25 -13.23
C ARG A 263 -28.98 -3.12 -13.42
N ARG A 264 -28.51 -1.88 -13.63
CA ARG A 264 -29.36 -0.68 -13.78
C ARG A 264 -29.67 -0.34 -15.24
N VAL A 265 -28.69 -0.49 -16.12
CA VAL A 265 -28.78 -0.05 -17.52
C VAL A 265 -28.41 -1.11 -18.54
N GLY A 266 -27.84 -2.25 -18.12
CA GLY A 266 -27.50 -3.37 -19.00
C GLY A 266 -28.73 -4.07 -19.56
N LYS A 267 -28.57 -4.76 -20.69
CA LYS A 267 -29.65 -5.51 -21.37
C LYS A 267 -29.23 -6.96 -21.55
N GLY A 268 -29.98 -7.89 -20.99
CA GLY A 268 -29.65 -9.32 -20.99
C GLY A 268 -28.46 -9.68 -20.12
N ASP A 269 -27.87 -10.85 -20.36
CA ASP A 269 -26.71 -11.32 -19.61
C ASP A 269 -25.45 -10.54 -19.96
N TYR A 270 -24.58 -10.30 -18.97
CA TYR A 270 -23.23 -9.77 -19.19
C TYR A 270 -22.33 -10.86 -19.76
N ASN A 271 -22.64 -11.25 -21.00
CA ASN A 271 -22.01 -12.35 -21.71
C ASN A 271 -21.65 -11.91 -23.14
N TYR A 272 -20.36 -11.70 -23.38
CA TYR A 272 -19.86 -11.23 -24.67
C TYR A 272 -20.16 -12.22 -25.82
N LEU A 273 -20.13 -13.52 -25.56
CA LEU A 273 -20.31 -14.55 -26.62
C LEU A 273 -21.76 -14.65 -27.11
N THR A 274 -22.74 -14.36 -26.26
CA THR A 274 -24.17 -14.50 -26.59
C THR A 274 -24.94 -13.18 -26.65
N ASN A 275 -24.34 -12.09 -26.11
CA ASN A 275 -24.98 -10.77 -26.01
C ASN A 275 -24.02 -9.63 -26.37
N ARG A 276 -23.15 -9.86 -27.37
CA ARG A 276 -22.06 -8.95 -27.76
C ARG A 276 -22.55 -7.53 -28.05
N GLU A 277 -23.64 -7.36 -28.80
CA GLU A 277 -24.15 -6.03 -29.20
C GLU A 277 -24.49 -5.16 -27.97
N ASN A 278 -25.18 -5.71 -26.97
CA ASN A 278 -25.54 -4.95 -25.78
C ASN A 278 -24.33 -4.68 -24.87
N VAL A 279 -23.38 -5.61 -24.81
CA VAL A 279 -22.11 -5.39 -24.08
C VAL A 279 -21.30 -4.28 -24.74
N LEU A 280 -21.16 -4.28 -26.05
CA LEU A 280 -20.49 -3.20 -26.79
C LEU A 280 -21.21 -1.86 -26.64
N ALA A 281 -22.52 -1.82 -26.73
CA ALA A 281 -23.31 -0.59 -26.54
C ALA A 281 -23.11 -0.01 -25.12
N PHE A 282 -23.04 -0.88 -24.13
CA PHE A 282 -22.77 -0.49 -22.74
C PHE A 282 -21.39 0.17 -22.59
N TRP A 283 -20.34 -0.40 -23.18
CA TRP A 283 -19.01 0.21 -23.17
C TRP A 283 -18.95 1.49 -24.01
N GLU A 284 -19.55 1.49 -25.19
CA GLU A 284 -19.53 2.62 -26.11
C GLU A 284 -20.14 3.88 -25.50
N GLU A 285 -21.24 3.75 -24.76
CA GLU A 285 -21.88 4.87 -24.08
C GLU A 285 -20.93 5.59 -23.14
N ARG A 286 -20.14 4.84 -22.34
CA ARG A 286 -19.17 5.40 -21.42
C ARG A 286 -17.98 6.04 -22.15
N VAL A 287 -17.42 5.40 -23.15
CA VAL A 287 -16.31 5.96 -23.94
C VAL A 287 -16.75 7.26 -24.63
N LYS A 288 -17.97 7.29 -25.17
CA LYS A 288 -18.56 8.49 -25.77
C LYS A 288 -18.73 9.63 -24.76
N LEU A 289 -19.16 9.32 -23.52
CA LEU A 289 -19.29 10.30 -22.43
C LEU A 289 -17.93 10.90 -22.08
N LEU A 290 -16.89 10.07 -22.00
CA LEU A 290 -15.54 10.44 -21.59
C LEU A 290 -14.60 10.81 -22.75
N ARG A 291 -15.15 11.13 -23.95
CA ARG A 291 -14.31 11.35 -25.14
C ARG A 291 -13.27 12.46 -25.03
N GLN A 292 -13.46 13.43 -24.12
CA GLN A 292 -12.55 14.55 -23.89
C GLN A 292 -11.71 14.41 -22.60
N SER A 293 -11.91 13.34 -21.83
CA SER A 293 -11.17 13.10 -20.59
C SER A 293 -9.87 12.33 -20.85
N ASP A 294 -8.87 12.54 -20.02
CA ASP A 294 -7.57 11.84 -20.07
C ASP A 294 -7.54 10.59 -19.17
N ASP A 295 -8.69 9.97 -18.93
CA ASP A 295 -8.85 8.83 -18.04
C ASP A 295 -8.18 7.55 -18.58
N ILE A 296 -7.94 6.58 -17.69
CA ILE A 296 -7.20 5.34 -17.96
C ILE A 296 -8.20 4.19 -18.17
N TYR A 297 -8.17 3.55 -19.32
CA TYR A 297 -9.11 2.49 -19.68
C TYR A 297 -8.58 1.11 -19.35
N THR A 298 -9.28 0.39 -18.49
CA THR A 298 -9.03 -1.04 -18.28
C THR A 298 -9.63 -1.83 -19.44
N LEU A 299 -8.82 -2.67 -20.05
CA LEU A 299 -9.21 -3.57 -21.13
C LEU A 299 -9.41 -5.00 -20.61
N GLY A 300 -10.08 -5.80 -21.43
CA GLY A 300 -10.45 -7.17 -21.11
C GLY A 300 -11.87 -7.27 -20.61
N MET A 301 -12.23 -8.42 -20.09
CA MET A 301 -13.54 -8.69 -19.48
C MET A 301 -13.42 -9.87 -18.53
N ARG A 302 -14.11 -9.76 -17.40
CA ARG A 302 -14.43 -10.87 -16.50
C ARG A 302 -15.96 -10.92 -16.34
N GLY A 303 -16.47 -11.71 -15.44
CA GLY A 303 -17.88 -11.69 -15.07
C GLY A 303 -18.22 -10.50 -14.16
N ILE A 304 -19.48 -10.41 -13.77
CA ILE A 304 -19.93 -9.42 -12.78
C ILE A 304 -19.36 -9.78 -11.42
N HIS A 305 -18.93 -8.78 -10.66
CA HIS A 305 -18.47 -8.92 -9.27
C HIS A 305 -17.32 -9.94 -9.08
N ASP A 306 -16.21 -9.73 -9.76
CA ASP A 306 -14.99 -10.57 -9.64
C ASP A 306 -15.21 -12.07 -9.96
N SER A 307 -16.28 -12.40 -10.69
CA SER A 307 -16.54 -13.73 -11.21
C SER A 307 -15.81 -14.00 -12.53
N GLY A 308 -15.70 -15.24 -12.93
CA GLY A 308 -15.16 -15.63 -14.23
C GLY A 308 -16.08 -15.22 -15.38
N MET A 309 -15.52 -15.10 -16.59
CA MET A 309 -16.26 -14.76 -17.83
C MET A 309 -17.34 -15.80 -18.11
N LEU A 310 -18.57 -15.33 -18.39
CA LEU A 310 -19.67 -16.20 -18.77
C LEU A 310 -19.46 -16.76 -20.18
N GLY A 311 -19.77 -18.04 -20.36
CA GLY A 311 -19.78 -18.72 -21.66
C GLY A 311 -18.43 -19.30 -22.10
N ALA A 312 -17.30 -18.84 -21.54
CA ALA A 312 -15.96 -19.37 -21.82
C ALA A 312 -15.46 -20.20 -20.62
N LYS A 313 -15.40 -21.53 -20.76
CA LYS A 313 -15.11 -22.47 -19.68
C LYS A 313 -13.63 -22.91 -19.64
N THR A 314 -12.97 -22.93 -20.79
CA THR A 314 -11.58 -23.33 -20.92
C THR A 314 -10.67 -22.12 -21.16
N VAL A 315 -9.39 -22.28 -20.85
CA VAL A 315 -8.37 -21.25 -21.11
C VAL A 315 -8.35 -20.83 -22.57
N ASP A 316 -8.46 -21.80 -23.50
CA ASP A 316 -8.50 -21.51 -24.96
C ASP A 316 -9.75 -20.76 -25.39
N GLU A 317 -10.92 -21.06 -24.80
CA GLU A 317 -12.14 -20.30 -25.06
C GLU A 317 -12.04 -18.86 -24.53
N GLN A 318 -11.51 -18.71 -23.32
CA GLN A 318 -11.26 -17.38 -22.73
C GLN A 318 -10.25 -16.57 -23.53
N LYS A 319 -9.17 -17.22 -23.99
CA LYS A 319 -8.17 -16.58 -24.84
C LYS A 319 -8.77 -16.04 -26.14
N ARG A 320 -9.57 -16.85 -26.86
CA ARG A 320 -10.26 -16.40 -28.08
C ARG A 320 -11.21 -15.25 -27.81
N ALA A 321 -12.03 -15.37 -26.76
CA ALA A 321 -12.97 -14.31 -26.39
C ALA A 321 -12.25 -13.01 -26.03
N LEU A 322 -11.17 -13.07 -25.22
CA LEU A 322 -10.40 -11.90 -24.84
C LEU A 322 -9.69 -11.24 -26.03
N THR A 323 -9.20 -12.04 -27.01
CA THR A 323 -8.63 -11.49 -28.24
C THR A 323 -9.65 -10.63 -29.01
N ASP A 324 -10.88 -11.12 -29.16
CA ASP A 324 -11.95 -10.36 -29.84
C ASP A 324 -12.38 -9.15 -29.01
N ILE A 325 -12.50 -9.30 -27.70
CA ILE A 325 -12.85 -8.22 -26.77
C ILE A 325 -11.83 -7.08 -26.84
N LEU A 326 -10.53 -7.38 -26.77
CA LEU A 326 -9.46 -6.38 -26.87
C LEU A 326 -9.55 -5.61 -28.19
N LYS A 327 -9.80 -6.31 -29.29
CA LYS A 327 -9.99 -5.68 -30.61
C LYS A 327 -11.18 -4.73 -30.64
N ASP A 328 -12.33 -5.16 -30.12
CA ASP A 328 -13.55 -4.35 -30.10
C ASP A 328 -13.41 -3.13 -29.18
N GLN A 329 -12.87 -3.31 -27.98
CA GLN A 329 -12.64 -2.23 -27.03
C GLN A 329 -11.70 -1.16 -27.62
N ARG A 330 -10.61 -1.57 -28.27
CA ARG A 330 -9.69 -0.64 -28.93
C ARG A 330 -10.34 0.05 -30.13
N ALA A 331 -11.22 -0.63 -30.86
CA ALA A 331 -12.00 0.01 -31.93
C ALA A 331 -12.95 1.10 -31.39
N LEU A 332 -13.58 0.89 -30.23
CA LEU A 332 -14.40 1.91 -29.57
C LEU A 332 -13.52 3.10 -29.11
N LEU A 333 -12.35 2.85 -28.54
CA LEU A 333 -11.42 3.92 -28.17
C LEU A 333 -10.97 4.70 -29.41
N ALA A 334 -10.55 4.03 -30.48
CA ALA A 334 -10.17 4.69 -31.72
C ALA A 334 -11.29 5.57 -32.29
N LYS A 335 -12.55 5.10 -32.24
CA LYS A 335 -13.71 5.82 -32.73
C LYS A 335 -13.96 7.16 -32.01
N TYR A 336 -13.74 7.23 -30.72
CA TYR A 336 -14.10 8.41 -29.92
C TYR A 336 -12.89 9.21 -29.41
N LYS A 337 -11.70 8.61 -29.33
CA LYS A 337 -10.46 9.23 -28.83
C LYS A 337 -9.42 9.50 -29.92
N GLY A 338 -9.60 8.94 -31.11
CA GLY A 338 -8.66 9.05 -32.23
C GLY A 338 -7.50 8.06 -32.13
N ASP A 339 -6.26 8.54 -32.07
CA ASP A 339 -5.08 7.66 -31.98
C ASP A 339 -5.07 6.86 -30.68
N VAL A 340 -5.45 5.59 -30.79
CA VAL A 340 -5.60 4.68 -29.63
C VAL A 340 -4.29 4.43 -28.90
N THR A 341 -3.13 4.59 -29.56
CA THR A 341 -1.82 4.40 -28.94
C THR A 341 -1.46 5.51 -27.94
N ARG A 342 -2.16 6.63 -28.02
CA ARG A 342 -2.01 7.77 -27.10
C ARG A 342 -2.99 7.74 -25.93
N VAL A 343 -3.96 6.84 -25.96
CA VAL A 343 -4.94 6.66 -24.87
C VAL A 343 -4.33 5.75 -23.81
N PRO A 344 -4.26 6.16 -22.53
CA PRO A 344 -3.79 5.28 -21.47
C PRO A 344 -4.68 4.05 -21.34
N GLN A 345 -4.11 2.87 -21.48
CA GLN A 345 -4.80 1.58 -21.44
C GLN A 345 -4.05 0.61 -20.56
N VAL A 346 -4.76 -0.20 -19.79
CA VAL A 346 -4.19 -1.25 -18.95
C VAL A 346 -4.91 -2.57 -19.17
N LEU A 347 -4.17 -3.67 -19.18
CA LEU A 347 -4.68 -5.02 -18.99
C LEU A 347 -4.17 -5.54 -17.65
N ILE A 348 -5.06 -6.11 -16.85
CA ILE A 348 -4.74 -6.59 -15.51
C ILE A 348 -4.88 -8.12 -15.49
N PRO A 349 -3.78 -8.89 -15.62
CA PRO A 349 -3.80 -10.36 -15.57
C PRO A 349 -4.01 -10.86 -14.13
N TYR A 350 -5.23 -10.73 -13.62
CA TYR A 350 -5.59 -11.10 -12.26
C TYR A 350 -6.25 -12.48 -12.24
N LYS A 351 -5.87 -13.33 -11.28
CA LYS A 351 -6.39 -14.69 -11.11
C LYS A 351 -6.30 -15.52 -12.40
N GLU A 352 -7.46 -16.03 -12.90
CA GLU A 352 -7.55 -16.84 -14.11
C GLU A 352 -7.08 -16.14 -15.39
N VAL A 353 -7.13 -14.80 -15.41
CA VAL A 353 -6.65 -14.03 -16.58
C VAL A 353 -5.13 -14.15 -16.73
N LEU A 354 -4.39 -14.37 -15.63
CA LEU A 354 -2.95 -14.66 -15.69
C LEU A 354 -2.68 -16.01 -16.39
N ASP A 355 -3.51 -17.01 -16.15
CA ASP A 355 -3.40 -18.30 -16.83
C ASP A 355 -3.67 -18.17 -18.34
N VAL A 356 -4.65 -17.34 -18.72
CA VAL A 356 -4.97 -17.03 -20.12
C VAL A 356 -3.83 -16.27 -20.79
N TYR A 357 -3.21 -15.31 -20.08
CA TYR A 357 -2.06 -14.57 -20.54
C TYR A 357 -0.86 -15.53 -20.76
N ASN A 358 -0.56 -16.36 -19.78
CA ASN A 358 0.52 -17.38 -19.87
C ASN A 358 0.28 -18.41 -20.97
N ALA A 359 -0.97 -18.65 -21.35
CA ALA A 359 -1.32 -19.49 -22.51
C ALA A 359 -1.16 -18.76 -23.86
N GLY A 360 -0.57 -17.56 -23.88
CA GLY A 360 -0.24 -16.81 -25.07
C GLY A 360 -1.36 -15.88 -25.57
N LEU A 361 -2.09 -15.21 -24.68
CA LEU A 361 -2.95 -14.10 -25.07
C LEU A 361 -2.06 -12.94 -25.59
N GLU A 362 -2.27 -12.56 -26.84
CA GLU A 362 -1.57 -11.42 -27.42
C GLU A 362 -2.18 -10.11 -26.93
N VAL A 363 -1.39 -9.29 -26.27
CA VAL A 363 -1.76 -7.96 -25.79
C VAL A 363 -1.03 -6.91 -26.62
N PRO A 364 -1.72 -5.89 -27.19
CA PRO A 364 -1.05 -4.85 -27.95
C PRO A 364 0.09 -4.18 -27.19
N GLU A 365 1.20 -3.92 -27.86
CA GLU A 365 2.47 -3.48 -27.26
C GLU A 365 2.38 -2.14 -26.51
N ASP A 366 1.44 -1.26 -26.89
CA ASP A 366 1.16 0.04 -26.27
C ASP A 366 0.28 -0.06 -25.01
N VAL A 367 -0.30 -1.23 -24.72
CA VAL A 367 -1.11 -1.48 -23.51
C VAL A 367 -0.20 -1.79 -22.34
N THR A 368 -0.39 -1.11 -21.23
CA THR A 368 0.30 -1.39 -19.96
C THR A 368 -0.14 -2.74 -19.40
N LEU A 369 0.81 -3.62 -19.09
CA LEU A 369 0.54 -4.85 -18.32
C LEU A 369 0.60 -4.51 -16.82
N MET A 370 -0.51 -4.73 -16.13
CA MET A 370 -0.61 -4.44 -14.70
C MET A 370 -0.66 -5.74 -13.89
N TRP A 371 0.46 -6.07 -13.27
CA TRP A 371 0.63 -7.27 -12.45
C TRP A 371 -0.05 -7.11 -11.09
N CYS A 372 -0.21 -8.22 -10.38
CA CYS A 372 -0.88 -8.22 -9.08
C CYS A 372 -0.05 -8.99 -8.05
N ASP A 373 -0.25 -8.64 -6.77
CA ASP A 373 0.15 -9.49 -5.67
C ASP A 373 -0.91 -10.61 -5.43
N ASP A 374 -0.62 -11.48 -4.50
CA ASP A 374 -1.53 -12.56 -4.08
C ASP A 374 -2.65 -12.08 -3.13
N ASN A 375 -2.88 -10.78 -3.05
CA ASN A 375 -3.74 -10.03 -2.15
C ASN A 375 -3.23 -9.92 -0.69
N TYR A 376 -2.05 -10.47 -0.39
CA TYR A 376 -1.44 -10.47 0.94
C TYR A 376 -0.03 -9.86 0.95
N GLY A 377 0.28 -9.11 -0.11
CA GLY A 377 1.51 -8.35 -0.23
C GLY A 377 2.66 -9.07 -0.93
N TYR A 378 2.49 -10.30 -1.44
CA TYR A 378 3.51 -11.02 -2.20
C TYR A 378 3.18 -11.02 -3.69
N ILE A 379 4.02 -10.38 -4.51
CA ILE A 379 3.81 -10.22 -5.96
C ILE A 379 3.93 -11.57 -6.66
N THR A 380 2.92 -11.90 -7.47
CA THR A 380 2.78 -13.22 -8.11
C THR A 380 3.51 -13.35 -9.45
N HIS A 381 3.78 -12.23 -10.11
CA HIS A 381 4.48 -12.19 -11.39
C HIS A 381 5.39 -10.96 -11.47
N PHE A 382 6.63 -11.18 -11.87
CA PHE A 382 7.58 -10.12 -12.19
C PHE A 382 7.89 -10.17 -13.69
N PRO A 383 7.99 -9.01 -14.37
CA PRO A 383 8.19 -8.96 -15.80
C PRO A 383 9.46 -9.72 -16.25
N THR A 384 9.33 -10.48 -17.32
CA THR A 384 10.46 -10.98 -18.09
C THR A 384 11.18 -9.81 -18.79
N ALA A 385 12.34 -10.05 -19.36
CA ALA A 385 13.07 -9.02 -20.11
C ALA A 385 12.24 -8.47 -21.29
N GLU A 386 11.45 -9.32 -21.93
CA GLU A 386 10.57 -8.96 -23.06
C GLU A 386 9.41 -8.10 -22.58
N GLU A 387 8.74 -8.51 -21.49
CA GLU A 387 7.66 -7.73 -20.88
C GLU A 387 8.13 -6.37 -20.35
N ALA A 388 9.33 -6.32 -19.77
CA ALA A 388 9.93 -5.08 -19.29
C ALA A 388 10.28 -4.09 -20.41
N ALA A 389 10.53 -4.59 -21.61
CA ALA A 389 10.90 -3.78 -22.79
C ALA A 389 9.67 -3.23 -23.56
N ARG A 390 8.44 -3.61 -23.20
CA ARG A 390 7.21 -3.18 -23.90
C ARG A 390 7.02 -1.66 -23.83
N PRO A 391 6.65 -1.00 -24.95
CA PRO A 391 6.36 0.45 -24.96
C PRO A 391 5.24 0.88 -23.99
N GLY A 392 4.21 0.05 -23.82
CA GLY A 392 3.12 0.26 -22.87
C GLY A 392 3.57 0.23 -21.41
N GLY A 393 4.72 -0.42 -21.14
CA GLY A 393 5.30 -0.55 -19.81
C GLY A 393 4.54 -1.50 -18.91
N ASN A 394 4.95 -1.52 -17.63
CA ASN A 394 4.39 -2.41 -16.62
C ASN A 394 3.91 -1.62 -15.40
N GLY A 395 2.81 -2.07 -14.82
CA GLY A 395 2.23 -1.54 -13.59
C GLY A 395 2.03 -2.62 -12.54
N ILE A 396 1.59 -2.21 -11.36
CA ILE A 396 1.23 -3.08 -10.24
C ILE A 396 -0.07 -2.63 -9.59
N TYR A 397 -0.93 -3.58 -9.33
CA TYR A 397 -2.09 -3.49 -8.45
C TYR A 397 -1.75 -4.24 -7.17
N TYR A 398 -1.51 -3.51 -6.07
CA TYR A 398 -0.96 -4.02 -4.82
C TYR A 398 -1.92 -3.83 -3.65
N HIS A 399 -2.01 -4.79 -2.74
CA HIS A 399 -2.96 -4.78 -1.64
C HIS A 399 -2.30 -4.48 -0.30
N ILE A 400 -2.87 -3.56 0.47
CA ILE A 400 -2.62 -3.40 1.91
C ILE A 400 -3.85 -3.74 2.75
N SER A 401 -4.94 -4.08 2.09
CA SER A 401 -6.16 -4.65 2.66
C SER A 401 -6.80 -5.57 1.63
N TYR A 402 -7.58 -6.55 2.07
CA TYR A 402 -8.24 -7.48 1.17
C TYR A 402 -9.50 -8.10 1.79
N TRP A 403 -10.52 -8.26 0.96
CA TRP A 403 -11.70 -9.05 1.24
C TRP A 403 -11.66 -10.36 0.47
N GLY A 404 -11.50 -11.49 1.15
CA GLY A 404 -11.53 -12.80 0.50
C GLY A 404 -10.76 -13.90 1.25
N ARG A 405 -10.46 -14.98 0.53
CA ARG A 405 -9.83 -16.20 1.08
C ARG A 405 -8.32 -16.09 1.13
N PRO A 406 -7.63 -16.62 2.19
CA PRO A 406 -8.21 -17.41 3.28
C PRO A 406 -8.94 -16.61 4.35
N HIS A 407 -8.61 -15.34 4.57
CA HIS A 407 -9.27 -14.43 5.51
C HIS A 407 -9.06 -12.97 5.08
N ASP A 408 -10.06 -12.16 5.28
CA ASP A 408 -9.94 -10.71 5.08
C ASP A 408 -9.10 -10.05 6.17
N TYR A 409 -8.47 -8.93 5.78
CA TYR A 409 -7.76 -8.03 6.68
C TYR A 409 -8.04 -6.58 6.22
N LEU A 410 -9.02 -5.96 6.85
CA LEU A 410 -9.57 -4.65 6.52
C LEU A 410 -9.67 -3.75 7.74
N TRP A 411 -9.76 -4.35 8.92
CA TRP A 411 -10.08 -3.66 10.16
C TRP A 411 -8.93 -2.78 10.66
N LEU A 412 -7.69 -3.32 10.61
CA LEU A 412 -6.48 -2.60 10.96
C LEU A 412 -5.47 -2.66 9.82
N SER A 413 -4.62 -1.65 9.72
CA SER A 413 -3.51 -1.64 8.77
C SER A 413 -2.34 -2.47 9.32
N THR A 414 -2.27 -3.72 8.91
CA THR A 414 -1.37 -4.73 9.47
C THR A 414 -0.38 -5.33 8.49
N LEU A 415 -0.38 -4.88 7.22
CA LEU A 415 0.68 -5.25 6.30
C LEU A 415 1.97 -4.52 6.68
N SER A 416 3.06 -5.29 6.84
CA SER A 416 4.35 -4.71 7.21
C SER A 416 4.85 -3.71 6.16
N PRO A 417 5.21 -2.48 6.55
CA PRO A 417 5.80 -1.51 5.63
C PRO A 417 7.13 -2.00 5.03
N TYR A 418 7.85 -2.84 5.73
CA TYR A 418 9.09 -3.45 5.24
C TYR A 418 8.83 -4.49 4.16
N LEU A 419 7.71 -5.22 4.21
CA LEU A 419 7.26 -6.10 3.14
C LEU A 419 6.84 -5.29 1.90
N ILE A 420 6.09 -4.21 2.10
CA ILE A 420 5.72 -3.30 1.01
C ILE A 420 6.99 -2.83 0.28
N TYR A 421 7.98 -2.34 1.03
CA TYR A 421 9.25 -1.90 0.45
C TYR A 421 9.97 -3.02 -0.30
N GLN A 422 10.14 -4.18 0.32
CA GLN A 422 10.85 -5.31 -0.28
C GLN A 422 10.22 -5.73 -1.60
N GLN A 423 8.90 -5.86 -1.65
CA GLN A 423 8.17 -6.28 -2.84
C GLN A 423 8.15 -5.18 -3.91
N MET A 424 7.88 -3.94 -3.54
CA MET A 424 7.78 -2.83 -4.48
C MET A 424 9.13 -2.40 -5.04
N LYS A 425 10.22 -2.47 -4.24
CA LYS A 425 11.58 -2.25 -4.73
C LYS A 425 11.98 -3.32 -5.74
N THR A 426 11.69 -4.59 -5.44
CA THR A 426 11.91 -5.69 -6.37
C THR A 426 11.11 -5.48 -7.68
N ALA A 427 9.85 -5.08 -7.57
CA ALA A 427 9.00 -4.77 -8.72
C ALA A 427 9.58 -3.63 -9.59
N TYR A 428 10.00 -2.54 -8.96
CA TYR A 428 10.61 -1.42 -9.66
C TYR A 428 11.90 -1.81 -10.39
N ASP A 429 12.77 -2.57 -9.73
CA ASP A 429 14.02 -3.06 -10.32
C ASP A 429 13.80 -3.99 -11.51
N ARG A 430 12.66 -4.70 -11.52
CA ARG A 430 12.23 -5.59 -12.62
C ARG A 430 11.40 -4.89 -13.71
N GLY A 431 11.29 -3.57 -13.67
CA GLY A 431 10.66 -2.78 -14.75
C GLY A 431 9.19 -2.45 -14.53
N ILE A 432 8.62 -2.68 -13.36
CA ILE A 432 7.27 -2.23 -13.00
C ILE A 432 7.34 -0.74 -12.61
N ARG A 433 7.30 0.15 -13.60
CA ARG A 433 7.59 1.58 -13.43
C ARG A 433 6.54 2.51 -14.03
N LYS A 434 5.49 1.97 -14.67
CA LYS A 434 4.52 2.80 -15.41
C LYS A 434 3.36 3.25 -14.54
N MET A 435 2.80 2.34 -13.74
CA MET A 435 1.59 2.60 -12.96
C MET A 435 1.59 1.80 -11.66
N TRP A 436 1.36 2.48 -10.53
CA TRP A 436 1.26 1.87 -9.21
C TRP A 436 -0.08 2.23 -8.57
N ILE A 437 -0.93 1.24 -8.36
CA ILE A 437 -2.24 1.39 -7.71
C ILE A 437 -2.29 0.57 -6.44
N LEU A 438 -2.57 1.25 -5.33
CA LEU A 438 -2.69 0.65 -4.01
C LEU A 438 -4.15 0.38 -3.67
N ASN A 439 -4.51 -0.89 -3.48
CA ASN A 439 -5.79 -1.24 -2.88
C ASN A 439 -5.73 -0.96 -1.38
N VAL A 440 -6.52 0.00 -0.93
CA VAL A 440 -6.52 0.45 0.47
C VAL A 440 -7.73 -0.06 1.25
N GLY A 441 -8.72 -0.67 0.56
CA GLY A 441 -10.05 -0.92 1.12
C GLY A 441 -10.71 0.42 1.41
N ASP A 442 -10.37 1.00 2.56
CA ASP A 442 -10.62 2.39 2.94
C ASP A 442 -9.30 3.13 3.23
N ILE A 443 -9.35 4.46 3.31
CA ILE A 443 -8.19 5.28 3.68
C ILE A 443 -7.78 5.01 5.13
N LYS A 444 -8.78 4.89 6.01
CA LYS A 444 -8.55 4.62 7.43
C LYS A 444 -8.72 3.13 7.74
N PRO A 445 -7.80 2.53 8.52
CA PRO A 445 -6.65 3.13 9.22
C PRO A 445 -5.31 2.90 8.49
N ALA A 446 -5.24 3.10 7.19
CA ALA A 446 -4.10 2.73 6.35
C ALA A 446 -3.10 3.89 6.08
N GLU A 447 -3.16 4.97 6.86
CA GLU A 447 -2.50 6.24 6.61
C GLU A 447 -1.00 6.09 6.31
N TYR A 448 -0.26 5.42 7.17
CA TYR A 448 1.19 5.29 7.00
C TYR A 448 1.58 4.46 5.76
N GLN A 449 0.90 3.34 5.53
CA GLN A 449 1.18 2.49 4.37
C GLN A 449 0.86 3.19 3.05
N ILE A 450 -0.20 4.01 3.02
CA ILE A 450 -0.55 4.84 1.86
C ILE A 450 0.56 5.86 1.59
N GLU A 451 1.02 6.58 2.63
CA GLU A 451 2.09 7.57 2.47
C GLU A 451 3.40 6.92 1.99
N LEU A 452 3.83 5.83 2.63
CA LEU A 452 5.02 5.10 2.21
C LEU A 452 4.94 4.67 0.74
N PHE A 453 3.83 4.09 0.32
CA PHE A 453 3.64 3.63 -1.05
C PHE A 453 3.69 4.79 -2.06
N MET A 454 3.06 5.92 -1.75
CA MET A 454 3.07 7.11 -2.62
C MET A 454 4.43 7.78 -2.66
N ASP A 455 5.14 7.88 -1.53
CA ASP A 455 6.49 8.43 -1.47
C ASP A 455 7.49 7.53 -2.21
N MET A 456 7.33 6.20 -2.15
CA MET A 456 8.10 5.27 -3.00
C MET A 456 7.81 5.47 -4.48
N ALA A 457 6.55 5.62 -4.88
CA ALA A 457 6.17 5.86 -6.28
C ALA A 457 6.65 7.23 -6.77
N TRP A 458 6.72 8.22 -5.88
CA TRP A 458 7.29 9.53 -6.19
C TRP A 458 8.80 9.47 -6.35
N ASN A 459 9.53 8.90 -5.38
CA ASN A 459 10.99 8.81 -5.45
C ASN A 459 11.52 7.57 -4.72
N ILE A 460 11.53 6.43 -5.42
CA ILE A 460 11.99 5.16 -4.87
C ILE A 460 13.46 5.20 -4.45
N ASN A 461 14.30 5.98 -5.15
CA ASN A 461 15.73 6.08 -4.85
C ASN A 461 15.98 6.80 -3.52
N GLN A 462 15.14 7.79 -3.17
CA GLN A 462 15.22 8.46 -1.88
C GLN A 462 14.88 7.48 -0.76
N ILE A 463 13.80 6.70 -0.91
CA ILE A 463 13.41 5.70 0.10
C ILE A 463 14.47 4.59 0.23
N GLU A 464 15.11 4.19 -0.88
CA GLU A 464 16.23 3.23 -0.84
C GLU A 464 17.43 3.77 -0.04
N GLN A 465 17.75 5.06 -0.19
CA GLN A 465 18.87 5.69 0.52
C GLN A 465 18.59 5.91 2.00
N GLU A 466 17.39 6.34 2.34
CA GLU A 466 16.98 6.65 3.72
C GLU A 466 16.59 5.40 4.51
N GLY A 467 16.00 4.43 3.87
CA GLY A 467 15.42 3.23 4.46
C GLY A 467 14.04 3.45 5.08
N VAL A 468 13.23 2.39 5.15
CA VAL A 468 11.86 2.43 5.69
C VAL A 468 11.83 2.84 7.17
N THR A 469 12.82 2.42 7.95
CA THR A 469 12.95 2.79 9.36
C THR A 469 13.04 4.32 9.53
N ARG A 470 13.85 4.97 8.70
CA ARG A 470 13.99 6.42 8.75
C ARG A 470 12.73 7.12 8.24
N HIS A 471 12.11 6.59 7.20
CA HIS A 471 10.85 7.10 6.68
C HIS A 471 9.73 7.05 7.75
N LEU A 472 9.57 5.91 8.45
CA LEU A 472 8.62 5.78 9.56
C LEU A 472 8.95 6.75 10.71
N GLN A 473 10.23 6.90 11.06
CA GLN A 473 10.66 7.85 12.08
C GLN A 473 10.32 9.30 11.68
N ASN A 474 10.52 9.68 10.43
CA ASN A 474 10.18 11.01 9.91
C ASN A 474 8.67 11.25 9.92
N PHE A 475 7.86 10.24 9.55
CA PHE A 475 6.41 10.28 9.69
C PHE A 475 6.00 10.56 11.14
N LEU A 476 6.49 9.76 12.09
CA LEU A 476 6.20 9.93 13.51
C LEU A 476 6.71 11.26 14.08
N ALA A 477 7.87 11.73 13.63
CA ALA A 477 8.44 13.01 14.06
C ALA A 477 7.63 14.21 13.57
N ARG A 478 7.11 14.14 12.34
CA ARG A 478 6.23 15.18 11.78
C ARG A 478 4.95 15.31 12.59
N GLU A 479 4.34 14.18 12.96
CA GLU A 479 3.04 14.18 13.65
C GLU A 479 3.20 14.45 15.16
N PHE A 480 4.24 13.93 15.81
CA PHE A 480 4.33 13.90 17.28
C PHE A 480 5.59 14.59 17.84
N GLY A 481 6.46 15.10 16.99
CA GLY A 481 7.74 15.71 17.37
C GLY A 481 8.89 14.69 17.46
N THR A 482 10.11 15.20 17.30
CA THR A 482 11.33 14.38 17.21
C THR A 482 11.58 13.55 18.48
N GLN A 483 11.31 14.11 19.66
CA GLN A 483 11.51 13.41 20.91
C GLN A 483 10.56 12.20 21.05
N ALA A 484 9.26 12.40 20.80
CA ALA A 484 8.27 11.32 20.86
C ALA A 484 8.56 10.24 19.82
N SER A 485 8.96 10.62 18.61
CA SER A 485 9.22 9.67 17.51
C SER A 485 10.28 8.62 17.87
N ALA A 486 11.29 8.96 18.66
CA ALA A 486 12.32 8.03 19.10
C ALA A 486 11.77 6.87 19.97
N TYR A 487 10.69 7.11 20.70
CA TYR A 487 10.02 6.09 21.51
C TYR A 487 8.88 5.39 20.74
N LEU A 488 8.20 6.09 19.84
CA LEU A 488 7.09 5.54 19.06
C LEU A 488 7.59 4.61 17.95
N LEU A 489 8.76 4.88 17.38
CA LEU A 489 9.34 4.05 16.33
C LEU A 489 9.46 2.57 16.72
N PRO A 490 10.15 2.19 17.81
CA PRO A 490 10.24 0.78 18.20
C PRO A 490 8.89 0.17 18.57
N MET A 491 7.93 0.95 19.07
CA MET A 491 6.57 0.47 19.33
C MET A 491 5.84 0.10 18.03
N MET A 492 5.91 0.95 17.01
CA MET A 492 5.28 0.69 15.71
C MET A 492 5.99 -0.46 14.98
N GLN A 493 7.31 -0.56 15.07
CA GLN A 493 8.07 -1.68 14.51
C GLN A 493 7.64 -3.02 15.15
N GLU A 494 7.49 -3.06 16.47
CA GLU A 494 7.03 -4.26 17.17
C GLU A 494 5.56 -4.59 16.84
N HIS A 495 4.69 -3.58 16.73
CA HIS A 495 3.32 -3.76 16.26
C HIS A 495 3.29 -4.45 14.88
N TYR A 496 4.05 -3.93 13.91
CA TYR A 496 4.13 -4.53 12.58
C TYR A 496 4.75 -5.92 12.59
N ARG A 497 5.77 -6.17 13.43
CA ARG A 497 6.39 -7.50 13.58
C ARG A 497 5.39 -8.52 14.12
N LEU A 498 4.64 -8.20 15.17
CA LEU A 498 3.63 -9.10 15.73
C LEU A 498 2.48 -9.37 14.74
N ALA A 499 2.05 -8.33 14.01
CA ALA A 499 1.05 -8.48 12.96
C ALA A 499 1.59 -9.26 11.74
N HIS A 500 2.89 -9.15 11.44
CA HIS A 500 3.55 -9.94 10.39
C HIS A 500 3.58 -11.44 10.73
N ILE A 501 3.82 -11.80 12.00
CA ILE A 501 3.73 -13.20 12.46
C ILE A 501 2.31 -13.75 12.25
N ARG A 502 1.30 -13.01 12.65
CA ARG A 502 -0.11 -13.32 12.41
C ARG A 502 -0.97 -12.09 12.61
N LYS A 503 -1.77 -11.76 11.59
CA LYS A 503 -2.67 -10.60 11.65
C LYS A 503 -3.73 -10.78 12.75
N PRO A 504 -4.18 -9.71 13.41
CA PRO A 504 -5.26 -9.77 14.40
C PRO A 504 -6.51 -10.44 13.86
N GLU A 505 -6.89 -10.15 12.61
CA GLU A 505 -8.05 -10.71 11.93
C GLU A 505 -7.91 -12.23 11.67
N PHE A 506 -6.68 -12.77 11.64
CA PHE A 506 -6.42 -14.19 11.42
C PHE A 506 -6.41 -15.01 12.71
N MET A 507 -6.65 -14.37 13.85
CA MET A 507 -6.72 -15.08 15.12
C MET A 507 -7.95 -16.02 15.17
N GLY A 508 -7.83 -17.10 15.93
CA GLY A 508 -8.94 -18.04 16.15
C GLY A 508 -9.28 -18.98 14.99
N GLY A 509 -8.44 -19.10 13.98
CA GLY A 509 -8.57 -20.12 12.92
C GLY A 509 -9.77 -19.98 11.98
N THR A 510 -10.51 -18.87 12.05
CA THR A 510 -11.62 -18.59 11.14
C THR A 510 -11.13 -18.35 9.71
N ARG A 511 -12.02 -18.47 8.73
CA ARG A 511 -11.74 -18.18 7.31
C ARG A 511 -12.93 -17.51 6.64
N THR A 512 -12.65 -16.59 5.74
CA THR A 512 -13.67 -15.87 4.97
C THR A 512 -14.10 -16.69 3.75
N GLU A 513 -15.38 -16.63 3.40
CA GLU A 513 -15.99 -17.27 2.21
C GLU A 513 -15.78 -18.79 2.10
N GLU A 514 -15.30 -19.46 3.11
CA GLU A 514 -15.23 -20.93 3.11
C GLU A 514 -16.59 -21.54 3.44
N LYS A 515 -16.94 -22.64 2.74
CA LYS A 515 -18.21 -23.32 2.93
C LYS A 515 -18.24 -24.22 4.17
N ASP A 516 -17.07 -24.72 4.59
CA ASP A 516 -16.93 -25.62 5.73
C ASP A 516 -17.30 -24.90 7.03
N PRO A 517 -18.29 -25.39 7.80
CA PRO A 517 -18.75 -24.74 9.03
C PRO A 517 -17.67 -24.57 10.11
N ARG A 518 -16.64 -25.42 10.15
CA ARG A 518 -15.54 -25.32 11.11
C ARG A 518 -14.78 -23.99 11.01
N TYR A 519 -14.71 -23.37 9.82
CA TYR A 519 -14.06 -22.09 9.63
C TYR A 519 -14.92 -20.88 10.01
N LYS A 520 -16.16 -21.10 10.39
CA LYS A 520 -17.09 -20.06 10.86
C LYS A 520 -17.17 -19.98 12.38
N ILE A 521 -16.35 -20.75 13.08
CA ILE A 521 -16.29 -20.81 14.55
C ILE A 521 -14.85 -20.54 14.96
N VAL A 522 -14.66 -19.69 15.98
CA VAL A 522 -13.33 -19.47 16.56
C VAL A 522 -12.84 -20.76 17.21
N SER A 523 -11.69 -21.23 16.76
CA SER A 523 -11.02 -22.45 17.21
C SER A 523 -9.60 -22.16 17.68
N ASP A 524 -8.98 -23.16 18.29
CA ASP A 524 -7.62 -23.07 18.79
C ASP A 524 -6.59 -22.98 17.65
N LEU A 525 -5.62 -22.13 17.84
CA LEU A 525 -4.40 -22.11 17.03
C LEU A 525 -3.47 -23.22 17.52
N SER A 526 -2.70 -23.82 16.61
CA SER A 526 -1.73 -24.88 16.96
C SER A 526 -0.46 -24.31 17.64
N TRP A 527 -0.65 -23.40 18.59
CA TRP A 527 0.40 -22.77 19.38
C TRP A 527 0.55 -23.41 20.74
N SER A 528 1.78 -23.47 21.25
CA SER A 528 2.03 -23.97 22.60
C SER A 528 1.64 -22.94 23.66
N GLU A 529 1.43 -23.39 24.89
CA GLU A 529 1.12 -22.52 26.03
C GLU A 529 2.16 -21.44 26.23
N SER A 530 3.46 -21.80 26.10
CA SER A 530 4.57 -20.85 26.24
C SER A 530 4.56 -19.77 25.16
N PHE A 531 4.29 -20.14 23.90
CA PHE A 531 4.19 -19.20 22.79
C PHE A 531 3.00 -18.23 22.96
N ILE A 532 1.85 -18.76 23.41
CA ILE A 532 0.66 -17.95 23.71
C ILE A 532 0.99 -16.89 24.78
N HIS A 533 1.62 -17.30 25.91
CA HIS A 533 1.97 -16.36 26.97
C HIS A 533 3.01 -15.33 26.53
N THR A 534 4.00 -15.73 25.75
CA THR A 534 5.00 -14.80 25.19
C THR A 534 4.33 -13.74 24.31
N ARG A 535 3.39 -14.14 23.45
CA ARG A 535 2.66 -13.23 22.58
C ARG A 535 1.72 -12.29 23.36
N LEU A 536 1.01 -12.81 24.35
CA LEU A 536 0.17 -12.00 25.24
C LEU A 536 0.98 -10.96 26.00
N ALA A 537 2.17 -11.33 26.51
CA ALA A 537 3.08 -10.41 27.21
C ALA A 537 3.60 -9.29 26.27
N ALA A 538 3.99 -9.63 25.04
CA ALA A 538 4.44 -8.65 24.05
C ALA A 538 3.36 -7.63 23.71
N TYR A 539 2.12 -8.08 23.50
CA TYR A 539 1.00 -7.17 23.24
C TYR A 539 0.62 -6.35 24.48
N GLN A 540 0.71 -6.91 25.69
CA GLN A 540 0.47 -6.15 26.92
C GLN A 540 1.49 -5.02 27.07
N GLU A 541 2.76 -5.28 26.83
CA GLU A 541 3.82 -4.27 26.89
C GLU A 541 3.59 -3.13 25.88
N LEU A 542 3.19 -3.47 24.64
CA LEU A 542 2.86 -2.47 23.62
C LEU A 542 1.65 -1.62 24.02
N GLU A 543 0.60 -2.26 24.53
CA GLU A 543 -0.61 -1.58 24.96
C GLU A 543 -0.36 -0.61 26.10
N ASP A 544 0.44 -1.03 27.10
CA ASP A 544 0.83 -0.19 28.24
C ASP A 544 1.62 1.03 27.77
N LYS A 545 2.60 0.83 26.90
CA LYS A 545 3.40 1.92 26.29
C LYS A 545 2.49 2.88 25.47
N ALA A 546 1.60 2.35 24.66
CA ALA A 546 0.68 3.17 23.87
C ALA A 546 -0.25 4.01 24.76
N ALA A 547 -0.76 3.42 25.84
CA ALA A 547 -1.60 4.14 26.81
C ALA A 547 -0.82 5.22 27.57
N ILE A 548 0.44 4.96 27.95
CA ILE A 548 1.31 5.95 28.61
C ILE A 548 1.52 7.16 27.68
N TRP A 549 1.92 6.92 26.45
CA TRP A 549 2.16 8.00 25.48
C TRP A 549 0.91 8.75 25.13
N GLY A 550 -0.27 8.10 25.06
CA GLY A 550 -1.56 8.78 24.86
C GLY A 550 -1.86 9.82 25.94
N ARG A 551 -1.50 9.53 27.21
CA ARG A 551 -1.63 10.49 28.32
C ARG A 551 -0.59 11.62 28.30
N LEU A 552 0.58 11.35 27.71
CA LEU A 552 1.66 12.34 27.60
C LEU A 552 1.50 13.28 26.37
N MET A 553 0.68 12.87 25.38
CA MET A 553 0.47 13.69 24.19
C MET A 553 -0.25 15.00 24.55
N PRO A 554 0.20 16.14 24.00
CA PRO A 554 -0.54 17.39 24.09
C PRO A 554 -1.98 17.22 23.58
N GLU A 555 -2.94 17.95 24.15
CA GLU A 555 -4.36 17.89 23.77
C GLU A 555 -4.57 18.01 22.25
N THR A 556 -3.82 18.91 21.59
CA THR A 556 -3.87 19.12 20.13
C THR A 556 -3.40 17.94 19.30
N LYS A 557 -2.69 16.98 19.90
CA LYS A 557 -2.14 15.77 19.23
C LYS A 557 -2.85 14.49 19.65
N GLN A 558 -3.72 14.52 20.66
CA GLN A 558 -4.36 13.30 21.18
C GLN A 558 -5.22 12.59 20.15
N ALA A 559 -6.02 13.32 19.37
CA ALA A 559 -6.86 12.72 18.32
C ALA A 559 -6.03 12.02 17.24
N THR A 560 -4.96 12.67 16.78
CA THR A 560 -4.03 12.12 15.80
C THR A 560 -3.30 10.90 16.35
N TYR A 561 -2.81 10.98 17.59
CA TYR A 561 -2.10 9.88 18.24
C TYR A 561 -3.01 8.67 18.44
N TYR A 562 -4.26 8.89 18.86
CA TYR A 562 -5.23 7.82 19.02
C TYR A 562 -5.46 7.08 17.71
N GLN A 563 -5.65 7.80 16.61
CA GLN A 563 -5.94 7.23 15.30
C GLN A 563 -4.73 6.49 14.70
N LEU A 564 -3.53 7.10 14.76
CA LEU A 564 -2.36 6.60 14.05
C LEU A 564 -1.53 5.58 14.85
N VAL A 565 -1.62 5.58 16.19
CA VAL A 565 -0.76 4.75 17.06
C VAL A 565 -1.57 3.93 18.05
N GLN A 566 -2.40 4.59 18.87
CA GLN A 566 -3.01 3.93 20.02
C GLN A 566 -4.07 2.91 19.62
N TYR A 567 -5.01 3.28 18.75
CA TYR A 567 -6.07 2.39 18.29
C TYR A 567 -5.55 1.17 17.53
N PRO A 568 -4.63 1.27 16.57
CA PRO A 568 -4.05 0.10 15.90
C PRO A 568 -3.37 -0.88 16.87
N ILE A 569 -2.58 -0.37 17.82
CA ILE A 569 -1.89 -1.20 18.81
C ILE A 569 -2.88 -1.84 19.77
N GLN A 570 -3.77 -1.06 20.38
CA GLN A 570 -4.74 -1.58 21.35
C GLN A 570 -5.77 -2.50 20.71
N GLY A 571 -6.27 -2.19 19.51
CA GLY A 571 -7.16 -3.05 18.76
C GLY A 571 -6.54 -4.42 18.48
N ALA A 572 -5.29 -4.43 18.00
CA ALA A 572 -4.54 -5.66 17.77
C ALA A 572 -4.29 -6.45 19.06
N SER A 573 -3.91 -5.77 20.14
CA SER A 573 -3.71 -6.37 21.46
C SER A 573 -4.98 -7.04 21.96
N GLN A 574 -6.09 -6.32 21.97
CA GLN A 574 -7.36 -6.83 22.49
C GLN A 574 -7.94 -7.98 21.64
N MET A 575 -7.74 -7.97 20.33
CA MET A 575 -8.12 -9.11 19.49
C MET A 575 -7.30 -10.36 19.82
N ASN A 576 -5.99 -10.22 20.02
CA ASN A 576 -5.14 -11.32 20.45
C ASN A 576 -5.54 -11.82 21.83
N LYS A 577 -5.76 -10.94 22.81
CA LYS A 577 -6.24 -11.30 24.16
C LYS A 577 -7.55 -12.03 24.11
N LYS A 578 -8.54 -11.53 23.36
CA LYS A 578 -9.84 -12.18 23.20
C LYS A 578 -9.71 -13.63 22.75
N CYS A 579 -8.98 -13.88 21.68
CA CYS A 579 -8.84 -15.20 21.10
C CYS A 579 -7.93 -16.12 21.93
N LEU A 580 -6.82 -15.63 22.44
CA LEU A 580 -5.84 -16.44 23.18
C LEU A 580 -6.29 -16.75 24.60
N TYR A 581 -6.95 -15.82 25.29
CA TYR A 581 -7.56 -16.14 26.59
C TYR A 581 -8.74 -17.11 26.44
N ALA A 582 -9.53 -17.02 25.37
CA ALA A 582 -10.54 -18.03 25.08
C ALA A 582 -9.91 -19.43 24.86
N GLN A 583 -8.81 -19.51 24.12
CA GLN A 583 -8.06 -20.75 23.93
C GLN A 583 -7.54 -21.29 25.27
N LEU A 584 -6.84 -20.49 26.07
CA LEU A 584 -6.38 -20.89 27.40
C LEU A 584 -7.53 -21.31 28.32
N ALA A 585 -8.62 -20.56 28.35
CA ALA A 585 -9.78 -20.85 29.20
C ALA A 585 -10.49 -22.16 28.80
N ARG A 586 -10.55 -22.48 27.50
CA ARG A 586 -11.10 -23.73 26.98
C ARG A 586 -10.35 -24.95 27.55
N HIS A 587 -9.05 -24.81 27.78
CA HIS A 587 -8.16 -25.83 28.38
C HIS A 587 -7.98 -25.68 29.89
N GLY A 588 -8.79 -24.83 30.55
CA GLY A 588 -8.72 -24.62 32.00
C GLY A 588 -7.49 -23.88 32.50
N LYS A 589 -6.81 -23.11 31.62
CA LYS A 589 -5.57 -22.36 31.91
C LYS A 589 -5.79 -20.85 32.13
N ALA A 590 -7.02 -20.36 31.92
CA ALA A 590 -7.40 -18.97 32.14
C ALA A 590 -8.88 -18.85 32.51
N ASP A 591 -9.33 -17.68 32.95
CA ASP A 591 -10.76 -17.37 33.16
C ASP A 591 -11.35 -16.78 31.86
N TRP A 592 -12.51 -17.25 31.46
CA TRP A 592 -13.26 -16.77 30.29
C TRP A 592 -13.59 -15.27 30.36
N LYS A 593 -13.67 -14.71 31.57
CA LYS A 593 -13.84 -13.26 31.79
C LYS A 593 -12.76 -12.42 31.10
N GLN A 594 -11.54 -12.97 30.94
CA GLN A 594 -10.45 -12.26 30.27
C GLN A 594 -10.73 -12.09 28.75
N SER A 595 -11.30 -13.12 28.12
CA SER A 595 -11.71 -13.05 26.71
C SER A 595 -12.89 -12.06 26.53
N THR A 596 -13.89 -12.11 27.43
CA THR A 596 -15.03 -11.19 27.40
C THR A 596 -14.60 -9.74 27.63
N ALA A 597 -13.73 -9.47 28.60
CA ALA A 597 -13.20 -8.14 28.87
C ALA A 597 -12.42 -7.56 27.67
N ALA A 598 -11.69 -8.42 26.96
CA ALA A 598 -10.98 -8.02 25.74
C ALA A 598 -11.96 -7.63 24.61
N PHE A 599 -13.05 -8.37 24.45
CA PHE A 599 -14.12 -7.99 23.51
C PHE A 599 -14.76 -6.64 23.87
N ASP A 600 -15.12 -6.43 25.14
CA ASP A 600 -15.70 -5.18 25.62
C ASP A 600 -14.73 -4.01 25.41
N SER A 601 -13.43 -4.25 25.54
CA SER A 601 -12.40 -3.27 25.24
C SER A 601 -12.37 -2.89 23.75
N ILE A 602 -12.49 -3.86 22.82
CA ILE A 602 -12.58 -3.57 21.38
C ILE A 602 -13.79 -2.67 21.08
N VAL A 603 -14.95 -2.97 21.70
CA VAL A 603 -16.17 -2.15 21.56
C VAL A 603 -15.92 -0.72 22.05
N SER A 604 -15.30 -0.57 23.22
CA SER A 604 -14.99 0.73 23.81
C SER A 604 -14.01 1.55 22.97
N LEU A 605 -12.92 0.93 22.51
CA LEU A 605 -11.93 1.55 21.63
C LEU A 605 -12.56 2.06 20.33
N THR A 606 -13.43 1.24 19.71
CA THR A 606 -14.12 1.61 18.47
C THR A 606 -15.11 2.77 18.70
N ARG A 607 -15.82 2.78 19.82
CA ARG A 607 -16.69 3.91 20.17
C ARG A 607 -15.90 5.21 20.35
N HIS A 608 -14.74 5.13 20.98
CA HIS A 608 -13.87 6.29 21.15
C HIS A 608 -13.29 6.80 19.82
N TYR A 609 -12.99 5.90 18.88
CA TYR A 609 -12.56 6.28 17.53
C TYR A 609 -13.63 7.06 16.77
N ASN A 610 -14.88 6.64 16.91
CA ASN A 610 -16.05 7.21 16.24
C ASN A 610 -16.50 8.54 16.89
N THR A 611 -15.61 9.55 16.87
CA THR A 611 -15.94 10.93 17.25
C THR A 611 -17.07 11.50 16.36
N PRO A 612 -17.64 12.69 16.64
CA PRO A 612 -18.65 13.26 15.77
C PRO A 612 -18.25 13.36 14.30
N LYS A 613 -16.98 13.73 14.00
CA LYS A 613 -16.43 13.77 12.64
C LYS A 613 -16.35 12.38 11.99
N TRP A 614 -15.96 11.38 12.76
CA TRP A 614 -15.69 10.01 12.30
C TRP A 614 -16.79 9.01 12.62
N LYS A 615 -17.98 9.49 12.99
CA LYS A 615 -19.10 8.63 13.42
C LYS A 615 -19.45 7.60 12.33
N GLY A 616 -19.20 6.33 12.63
CA GLY A 616 -19.49 5.21 11.73
C GLY A 616 -18.37 4.83 10.76
N ILE A 617 -17.17 5.48 10.87
CA ILE A 617 -16.01 5.10 10.04
C ILE A 617 -15.36 3.79 10.48
N MET A 618 -15.43 3.47 11.79
CA MET A 618 -14.90 2.22 12.34
C MET A 618 -16.01 1.34 12.90
N ASP A 619 -15.85 0.03 12.71
CA ASP A 619 -16.73 -0.99 13.26
C ASP A 619 -15.93 -1.94 14.16
N TYR A 620 -16.51 -2.38 15.28
CA TYR A 620 -15.90 -3.40 16.16
C TYR A 620 -16.21 -4.83 15.71
N LYS A 621 -17.09 -5.00 14.73
CA LYS A 621 -17.49 -6.29 14.15
C LYS A 621 -17.67 -6.21 12.63
N PRO A 622 -16.64 -5.82 11.88
CA PRO A 622 -16.72 -5.69 10.44
C PRO A 622 -17.40 -6.92 9.81
N ARG A 623 -18.49 -6.69 9.06
CA ARG A 623 -19.28 -7.71 8.36
C ARG A 623 -19.77 -8.87 9.24
N ASN A 624 -19.76 -8.73 10.57
CA ASN A 624 -20.13 -9.75 11.56
C ASN A 624 -19.36 -11.08 11.39
N LEU A 625 -18.10 -11.04 10.94
CA LEU A 625 -17.27 -12.23 10.88
C LEU A 625 -17.02 -12.80 12.27
N ALA A 626 -16.93 -14.14 12.35
CA ALA A 626 -16.86 -14.85 13.61
C ALA A 626 -15.70 -14.39 14.52
N VAL A 627 -14.55 -14.04 13.94
CA VAL A 627 -13.39 -13.54 14.69
C VAL A 627 -13.69 -12.23 15.43
N PHE A 628 -14.64 -11.40 14.97
CA PHE A 628 -15.00 -10.14 15.60
C PHE A 628 -16.11 -10.26 16.65
N LEU A 629 -16.82 -11.40 16.68
CA LEU A 629 -17.91 -11.62 17.62
C LEU A 629 -17.39 -12.09 18.99
N PRO A 630 -18.20 -11.99 20.06
CA PRO A 630 -17.88 -12.64 21.33
C PRO A 630 -17.68 -14.14 21.14
N ILE A 631 -16.69 -14.73 21.84
CA ILE A 631 -16.39 -16.16 21.74
C ILE A 631 -17.22 -16.90 22.80
N PRO A 632 -18.08 -17.88 22.41
CA PRO A 632 -18.85 -18.67 23.37
C PRO A 632 -17.95 -19.52 24.26
N GLU A 633 -18.29 -19.60 25.54
CA GLU A 633 -17.60 -20.48 26.50
C GLU A 633 -17.73 -21.94 26.09
N THR A 634 -16.61 -22.62 26.02
CA THR A 634 -16.51 -24.06 25.75
C THR A 634 -15.36 -24.64 26.55
N HIS A 635 -15.36 -25.93 26.78
CA HIS A 635 -14.31 -26.64 27.52
C HIS A 635 -13.88 -27.90 26.77
N THR A 636 -12.63 -28.27 26.90
CA THR A 636 -12.07 -29.51 26.36
C THR A 636 -11.19 -30.17 27.41
N ALA A 637 -11.14 -31.50 27.36
CA ALA A 637 -10.19 -32.29 28.15
C ALA A 637 -8.82 -32.46 27.44
N GLU A 638 -8.72 -32.01 26.18
CA GLU A 638 -7.47 -32.10 25.44
C GLU A 638 -6.44 -31.13 26.04
N SER A 639 -5.18 -31.50 26.00
CA SER A 639 -4.09 -30.62 26.41
C SER A 639 -3.73 -29.64 25.28
N LEU A 640 -3.25 -28.46 25.65
CA LEU A 640 -2.61 -27.56 24.69
C LEU A 640 -1.42 -28.25 24.02
N LYS A 641 -1.10 -27.83 22.81
CA LYS A 641 0.05 -28.35 22.09
C LYS A 641 1.34 -28.10 22.90
N PRO A 642 2.15 -29.15 23.17
CA PRO A 642 3.40 -28.97 23.88
C PRO A 642 4.43 -28.21 23.04
N ASP A 643 5.39 -27.57 23.71
CA ASP A 643 6.56 -27.08 23.03
C ASP A 643 7.33 -28.24 22.40
N ARG A 644 7.85 -28.00 21.20
CA ARG A 644 8.75 -28.94 20.55
C ARG A 644 10.19 -28.53 20.85
N PRO A 645 10.93 -29.28 21.71
CA PRO A 645 12.30 -28.95 22.03
C PRO A 645 13.17 -29.07 20.78
N TYR A 646 13.99 -28.05 20.53
CA TYR A 646 14.94 -28.04 19.42
C TYR A 646 16.38 -28.15 19.98
N LEU A 647 17.27 -28.69 19.16
CA LEU A 647 18.71 -28.72 19.44
C LEU A 647 19.33 -27.35 19.18
N TYR A 648 19.01 -26.79 18.03
CA TYR A 648 19.45 -25.46 17.58
C TYR A 648 18.32 -24.70 16.93
N LYS A 649 18.38 -23.40 17.10
CA LYS A 649 17.53 -22.43 16.40
C LYS A 649 18.43 -21.28 15.95
N TRP A 650 18.35 -20.92 14.67
CA TRP A 650 19.02 -19.76 14.11
C TRP A 650 18.03 -18.85 13.40
N ASN A 651 18.24 -17.54 13.54
CA ASN A 651 17.79 -16.60 12.51
C ASN A 651 18.66 -16.79 11.26
N ALA A 652 18.10 -16.60 10.09
CA ALA A 652 18.82 -16.86 8.83
C ALA A 652 20.09 -15.99 8.65
N LEU A 653 20.18 -14.84 9.31
CA LEU A 653 21.37 -13.97 9.30
C LEU A 653 22.46 -14.39 10.28
N GLU A 654 22.21 -15.38 11.13
CA GLU A 654 23.23 -15.97 12.03
C GLU A 654 24.05 -17.07 11.34
N ALA A 655 23.95 -17.16 10.01
CA ALA A 655 24.76 -18.08 9.22
C ALA A 655 26.26 -17.80 9.45
N ALA A 656 27.03 -18.86 9.69
CA ALA A 656 28.47 -18.78 9.92
C ALA A 656 29.22 -18.40 8.62
N GLU A 657 28.65 -18.74 7.46
CA GLU A 657 29.19 -18.45 6.14
C GLU A 657 28.07 -18.11 5.14
N GLY A 658 28.41 -17.32 4.15
CA GLY A 658 27.50 -16.81 3.11
C GLY A 658 27.41 -15.28 3.15
N ASN A 659 26.79 -14.71 2.14
CA ASN A 659 26.58 -13.27 2.03
C ASN A 659 25.13 -12.96 1.59
N PRO A 660 24.13 -13.31 2.41
CA PRO A 660 22.73 -13.06 2.08
C PRO A 660 22.42 -11.56 2.10
N VAL A 661 21.43 -11.16 1.35
CA VAL A 661 20.85 -9.81 1.42
C VAL A 661 20.00 -9.72 2.69
N MET A 662 20.36 -8.83 3.60
CA MET A 662 19.59 -8.61 4.82
C MET A 662 18.32 -7.81 4.53
N TRP A 663 17.18 -8.33 5.00
CA TRP A 663 15.91 -7.62 5.04
C TRP A 663 15.50 -7.38 6.49
N GLU A 664 15.75 -6.15 6.97
CA GLU A 664 15.40 -5.74 8.32
C GLU A 664 13.88 -5.70 8.52
N HIS A 665 13.45 -5.97 9.72
CA HIS A 665 12.05 -5.98 10.18
C HIS A 665 11.10 -6.90 9.39
N LEU A 666 11.66 -7.87 8.64
CA LEU A 666 10.92 -8.97 8.03
C LEU A 666 11.18 -10.29 8.78
N GLY A 667 10.24 -11.23 8.65
CA GLY A 667 10.29 -12.50 9.37
C GLY A 667 9.85 -12.40 10.83
N TYR A 668 9.85 -13.53 11.52
CA TYR A 668 9.34 -13.65 12.90
C TYR A 668 10.19 -12.90 13.91
N GLU A 669 11.48 -12.78 13.66
CA GLU A 669 12.43 -12.08 14.53
C GLU A 669 12.88 -10.73 13.97
N GLY A 670 12.20 -10.26 12.93
CA GLY A 670 12.52 -8.99 12.28
C GLY A 670 13.82 -9.00 11.47
N LYS A 671 14.25 -10.17 10.99
CA LYS A 671 15.43 -10.33 10.14
C LYS A 671 15.25 -11.52 9.20
N ALA A 672 15.18 -11.26 7.90
CA ALA A 672 15.12 -12.30 6.87
C ALA A 672 16.33 -12.20 5.92
N ALA A 673 16.80 -13.35 5.45
CA ALA A 673 17.95 -13.47 4.57
C ALA A 673 17.50 -13.77 3.12
N GLY A 674 17.74 -12.84 2.20
CA GLY A 674 17.60 -13.07 0.77
C GLY A 674 18.83 -13.80 0.23
N ILE A 675 18.68 -15.07 -0.16
CA ILE A 675 19.76 -15.86 -0.73
C ILE A 675 19.69 -15.72 -2.26
N ARG A 676 20.76 -15.21 -2.88
CA ARG A 676 20.79 -15.04 -4.33
C ARG A 676 20.86 -16.40 -5.03
N GLN A 677 20.33 -16.46 -6.24
CA GLN A 677 20.39 -17.66 -7.07
C GLN A 677 21.83 -18.14 -7.20
N GLY A 678 22.06 -19.43 -6.92
CA GLY A 678 23.39 -20.08 -6.99
C GLY A 678 24.26 -19.84 -5.75
N GLU A 679 23.84 -19.03 -4.78
CA GLU A 679 24.54 -18.81 -3.51
C GLU A 679 23.99 -19.73 -2.41
N ALA A 680 24.69 -19.77 -1.28
CA ALA A 680 24.31 -20.56 -0.12
C ALA A 680 24.62 -19.85 1.18
N VAL A 681 23.94 -20.27 2.25
CA VAL A 681 24.24 -19.90 3.66
C VAL A 681 24.50 -21.17 4.45
N SER A 682 25.46 -21.12 5.39
CA SER A 682 25.84 -22.28 6.22
C SER A 682 25.75 -21.96 7.69
N PHE A 683 25.36 -22.98 8.47
CA PHE A 683 25.24 -22.94 9.93
C PHE A 683 26.10 -24.06 10.52
N SER A 684 26.79 -23.79 11.60
CA SER A 684 27.61 -24.78 12.31
C SER A 684 26.93 -25.20 13.62
N PHE A 685 26.99 -26.47 13.95
CA PHE A 685 26.45 -27.00 15.21
C PHE A 685 27.36 -28.13 15.76
N GLU A 686 27.32 -28.29 17.06
CA GLU A 686 28.20 -29.19 17.76
C GLU A 686 27.46 -30.06 18.81
N ASN A 687 28.12 -31.12 19.30
CA ASN A 687 27.63 -31.94 20.41
C ASN A 687 26.23 -32.54 20.23
N CYS A 688 25.84 -32.90 19.01
CA CYS A 688 24.57 -33.53 18.75
C CYS A 688 24.66 -35.04 19.06
N ARG A 689 23.95 -35.51 20.10
CA ARG A 689 23.87 -36.93 20.48
C ARG A 689 22.71 -37.67 19.79
N ALA A 690 22.33 -37.23 18.61
CA ALA A 690 21.26 -37.84 17.85
C ALA A 690 21.84 -38.63 16.67
N ASP A 691 21.23 -39.78 16.33
CA ASP A 691 21.61 -40.58 15.14
C ASP A 691 21.13 -39.87 13.84
N SER A 692 20.10 -39.05 13.93
CA SER A 692 19.61 -38.26 12.85
C SER A 692 19.01 -36.93 13.35
N VAL A 693 18.97 -35.93 12.45
CA VAL A 693 18.36 -34.62 12.71
C VAL A 693 17.30 -34.29 11.67
N GLU A 694 16.23 -33.66 12.13
CA GLU A 694 15.27 -33.01 11.25
C GLU A 694 15.58 -31.52 11.17
N VAL A 695 15.90 -31.06 9.99
CA VAL A 695 16.06 -29.64 9.65
C VAL A 695 14.71 -29.08 9.24
N GLU A 696 14.22 -28.07 9.96
CA GLU A 696 13.04 -27.31 9.61
C GLU A 696 13.45 -25.92 9.13
N LEU A 697 13.17 -25.65 7.86
CA LEU A 697 13.43 -24.34 7.24
C LEU A 697 12.12 -23.56 7.14
N ARG A 698 12.17 -22.31 7.53
CA ARG A 698 11.03 -21.38 7.46
C ARG A 698 11.37 -20.24 6.53
N PHE A 699 10.58 -20.05 5.50
CA PHE A 699 10.73 -19.02 4.49
C PHE A 699 9.56 -18.05 4.56
N LEU A 700 9.76 -16.81 4.11
CA LEU A 700 8.62 -15.97 3.75
C LEU A 700 7.90 -16.61 2.55
N PRO A 701 6.56 -16.57 2.50
CA PRO A 701 5.76 -17.25 1.47
C PRO A 701 5.75 -16.45 0.15
N THR A 702 6.94 -16.16 -0.38
CA THR A 702 7.14 -15.43 -1.64
C THR A 702 6.69 -16.23 -2.85
N HIS A 703 6.61 -15.55 -4.01
CA HIS A 703 6.42 -16.18 -5.32
C HIS A 703 7.70 -16.10 -6.16
N PRO A 704 7.86 -16.95 -7.19
CA PRO A 704 9.04 -16.96 -8.03
C PRO A 704 9.26 -15.65 -8.77
N ILE A 705 10.46 -15.07 -8.65
CA ILE A 705 10.82 -13.84 -9.38
C ILE A 705 11.01 -14.13 -10.88
N ASN A 706 11.57 -15.28 -11.23
CA ASN A 706 11.79 -15.70 -12.61
C ASN A 706 10.59 -16.45 -13.25
N GLY A 707 9.43 -16.46 -12.58
CA GLY A 707 8.21 -17.11 -13.03
C GLY A 707 8.22 -18.66 -13.00
N LYS A 708 9.30 -19.30 -12.57
CA LYS A 708 9.45 -20.76 -12.63
C LYS A 708 9.18 -21.45 -11.31
N ASP A 709 10.08 -21.34 -10.33
CA ASP A 709 9.99 -22.09 -9.09
C ASP A 709 10.73 -21.38 -7.93
N LEU A 710 10.59 -21.92 -6.73
CA LEU A 710 11.32 -21.54 -5.51
C LEU A 710 12.01 -22.78 -4.94
N ARG A 711 13.10 -23.19 -5.57
CA ARG A 711 13.83 -24.42 -5.26
C ARG A 711 15.06 -24.15 -4.42
N ILE A 712 15.27 -25.05 -3.47
CA ILE A 712 16.45 -25.09 -2.63
C ILE A 712 17.05 -26.49 -2.64
N ARG A 713 18.29 -26.60 -2.20
CA ARG A 713 18.94 -27.85 -1.78
C ARG A 713 19.52 -27.65 -0.40
N VAL A 714 19.34 -28.62 0.46
CA VAL A 714 19.90 -28.63 1.80
C VAL A 714 20.99 -29.68 1.88
N GLU A 715 22.05 -29.39 2.62
CA GLU A 715 23.18 -30.30 2.79
C GLU A 715 23.59 -30.34 4.26
N VAL A 716 23.84 -31.53 4.79
CA VAL A 716 24.45 -31.72 6.12
C VAL A 716 25.72 -32.56 5.95
N ASP A 717 26.86 -32.04 6.38
CA ASP A 717 28.19 -32.68 6.31
C ASP A 717 28.55 -33.21 4.92
N GLY A 718 28.20 -32.46 3.86
CA GLY A 718 28.45 -32.87 2.47
C GLY A 718 27.43 -33.85 1.91
N GLN A 719 26.38 -34.23 2.67
CA GLN A 719 25.29 -35.08 2.18
C GLN A 719 24.13 -34.18 1.71
N PRO A 720 23.86 -34.09 0.39
CA PRO A 720 22.78 -33.27 -0.11
C PRO A 720 21.41 -33.93 -0.02
N SER A 721 20.36 -33.14 0.16
CA SER A 721 18.97 -33.54 -0.05
C SER A 721 18.64 -33.63 -1.55
N ASP A 722 17.47 -34.17 -1.86
CA ASP A 722 16.81 -33.87 -3.12
C ASP A 722 16.54 -32.37 -3.24
N ILE A 723 16.23 -31.92 -4.47
CA ILE A 723 15.78 -30.56 -4.72
C ILE A 723 14.36 -30.41 -4.17
N ILE A 724 14.16 -29.38 -3.36
CA ILE A 724 12.91 -29.12 -2.65
C ILE A 724 12.32 -27.80 -3.14
N SER A 725 11.07 -27.80 -3.57
CA SER A 725 10.31 -26.59 -3.88
C SER A 725 9.42 -26.21 -2.71
N TYR A 726 9.29 -24.90 -2.43
CA TYR A 726 8.26 -24.36 -1.54
C TYR A 726 7.26 -23.44 -2.25
N ARG A 727 7.31 -23.41 -3.59
CA ARG A 727 6.34 -22.71 -4.42
C ARG A 727 4.93 -23.26 -4.15
N THR A 728 3.96 -22.36 -4.04
CA THR A 728 2.55 -22.68 -3.99
C THR A 728 1.83 -22.27 -5.27
N TYR A 729 0.72 -22.92 -5.57
CA TYR A 729 -0.05 -22.70 -6.80
C TYR A 729 -1.47 -22.27 -6.48
N GLY A 730 -1.95 -21.23 -7.14
CA GLY A 730 -3.31 -20.74 -7.01
C GLY A 730 -3.67 -20.50 -5.54
N ARG A 731 -4.90 -20.88 -5.18
CA ARG A 731 -5.41 -20.83 -3.80
C ARG A 731 -5.41 -22.20 -3.14
N SER A 732 -4.30 -22.93 -3.25
CA SER A 732 -4.12 -24.24 -2.61
C SER A 732 -4.24 -24.14 -1.09
N GLU A 733 -4.53 -25.27 -0.42
CA GLU A 733 -4.59 -25.29 1.04
C GLU A 733 -3.24 -24.93 1.67
N GLU A 734 -2.12 -25.34 1.07
CA GLU A 734 -0.80 -24.96 1.52
C GLU A 734 -0.60 -23.44 1.43
N TRP A 735 -0.98 -22.81 0.30
CA TRP A 735 -0.91 -21.36 0.17
C TRP A 735 -1.73 -20.66 1.27
N LYS A 736 -2.97 -21.12 1.52
CA LYS A 736 -3.81 -20.54 2.58
C LYS A 736 -3.15 -20.62 3.95
N GLN A 737 -2.55 -21.76 4.28
CA GLN A 737 -1.83 -21.94 5.56
C GLN A 737 -0.61 -21.05 5.65
N ASN A 738 0.16 -20.96 4.56
CA ASN A 738 1.34 -20.09 4.49
C ASN A 738 0.96 -18.61 4.69
N ILE A 739 -0.13 -18.14 4.09
CA ILE A 739 -0.65 -16.77 4.28
C ILE A 739 -1.08 -16.54 5.74
N LEU A 740 -1.84 -17.46 6.32
CA LEU A 740 -2.33 -17.31 7.69
C LEU A 740 -1.22 -17.31 8.74
N SER A 741 -0.13 -18.04 8.51
CA SER A 741 1.06 -18.08 9.38
C SER A 741 2.19 -17.16 8.91
N ASN A 742 2.07 -16.60 7.72
CA ASN A 742 3.09 -15.81 7.04
C ASN A 742 4.45 -16.51 6.95
N GLN A 743 4.44 -17.84 6.81
CA GLN A 743 5.61 -18.69 6.66
C GLN A 743 5.32 -19.88 5.72
N ALA A 744 6.29 -20.22 4.88
CA ALA A 744 6.37 -21.49 4.17
C ALA A 744 7.40 -22.38 4.89
N VAL A 745 7.01 -23.62 5.25
CA VAL A 745 7.84 -24.52 6.05
C VAL A 745 8.23 -25.76 5.25
N ARG A 746 9.52 -26.15 5.32
CA ARG A 746 10.03 -27.40 4.76
C ARG A 746 10.83 -28.17 5.83
N ARG A 747 10.66 -29.51 5.86
CA ARG A 747 11.33 -30.40 6.82
C ARG A 747 12.06 -31.51 6.07
N ILE A 748 13.31 -31.72 6.45
CA ILE A 748 14.17 -32.72 5.86
C ILE A 748 14.91 -33.44 6.97
N THR A 749 15.05 -34.77 6.87
CA THR A 749 15.79 -35.57 7.85
C THR A 749 17.15 -35.99 7.25
N PHE A 750 18.21 -35.81 8.04
CA PHE A 750 19.55 -36.25 7.70
C PHE A 750 20.09 -37.18 8.77
N PRO A 751 20.73 -38.31 8.39
CA PRO A 751 21.53 -39.06 9.33
C PRO A 751 22.79 -38.27 9.71
N LEU A 752 23.19 -38.37 10.97
CA LEU A 752 24.42 -37.75 11.45
C LEU A 752 25.56 -38.76 11.55
N GLY A 753 26.75 -38.33 11.11
CA GLY A 753 27.97 -39.08 11.31
C GLY A 753 28.47 -38.98 12.78
N LYS A 754 29.57 -39.70 13.09
CA LYS A 754 30.20 -39.71 14.44
C LYS A 754 30.99 -38.43 14.75
N SER A 755 30.94 -37.40 13.88
CA SER A 755 31.61 -36.13 14.13
C SER A 755 31.01 -35.42 15.36
N THR A 756 31.80 -34.62 16.04
CA THR A 756 31.35 -33.73 17.11
C THR A 756 31.00 -32.34 16.57
N SER A 757 31.40 -32.02 15.35
CA SER A 757 31.08 -30.77 14.68
C SER A 757 30.41 -31.08 13.33
N HIS A 758 29.35 -30.37 13.06
CA HIS A 758 28.50 -30.57 11.88
C HIS A 758 28.25 -29.25 11.17
N ARG A 759 27.96 -29.33 9.86
CA ARG A 759 27.68 -28.18 9.02
C ARG A 759 26.38 -28.40 8.26
N LEU A 760 25.45 -27.46 8.40
CA LEU A 760 24.22 -27.36 7.62
C LEU A 760 24.37 -26.27 6.57
N THR A 761 24.10 -26.55 5.29
CA THR A 761 24.14 -25.57 4.20
C THR A 761 22.81 -25.55 3.45
N VAL A 762 22.31 -24.34 3.19
CA VAL A 762 21.08 -24.11 2.40
C VAL A 762 21.46 -23.39 1.12
N HIS A 763 21.28 -24.04 -0.03
CA HIS A 763 21.58 -23.53 -1.36
C HIS A 763 20.32 -23.02 -2.03
N ALA A 764 20.33 -21.78 -2.55
CA ALA A 764 19.27 -21.25 -3.39
C ALA A 764 19.48 -21.66 -4.85
N ILE A 765 18.57 -22.45 -5.41
CA ILE A 765 18.59 -22.84 -6.82
C ILE A 765 17.91 -21.78 -7.67
N ASP A 766 16.84 -21.20 -7.17
CA ASP A 766 16.08 -20.16 -7.84
C ASP A 766 16.23 -18.81 -7.14
N GLU A 767 15.80 -17.76 -7.84
CA GLU A 767 15.75 -16.39 -7.32
C GLU A 767 14.47 -16.15 -6.51
N GLY A 768 14.55 -15.30 -5.49
CA GLY A 768 13.40 -14.95 -4.64
C GLY A 768 13.32 -15.72 -3.32
N ILE A 769 14.36 -16.49 -2.98
CA ILE A 769 14.45 -17.24 -1.73
C ILE A 769 14.67 -16.27 -0.56
N LEU A 770 13.69 -16.18 0.34
CA LEU A 770 13.78 -15.39 1.58
C LEU A 770 13.68 -16.32 2.79
N LEU A 771 14.84 -16.68 3.35
CA LEU A 771 14.94 -17.54 4.53
C LEU A 771 14.78 -16.70 5.82
N ASP A 772 13.89 -17.14 6.71
CA ASP A 772 13.59 -16.47 7.97
C ASP A 772 14.29 -17.17 9.14
N GLN A 773 13.98 -18.45 9.36
CA GLN A 773 14.51 -19.22 10.49
C GLN A 773 14.89 -20.63 10.09
N VAL A 774 15.86 -21.18 10.84
CA VAL A 774 16.30 -22.58 10.74
C VAL A 774 16.19 -23.23 12.12
N TYR A 775 15.51 -24.37 12.19
CA TYR A 775 15.45 -25.18 13.40
C TYR A 775 16.05 -26.56 13.15
N LEU A 776 16.74 -27.06 14.16
CA LEU A 776 17.28 -28.40 14.16
C LEU A 776 16.67 -29.19 15.33
N TYR A 777 16.06 -30.32 15.01
CA TYR A 777 15.44 -31.20 15.99
C TYR A 777 16.15 -32.55 16.01
N ALA A 778 16.32 -33.13 17.21
CA ALA A 778 16.74 -34.52 17.31
C ALA A 778 15.63 -35.43 16.78
N LYS A 779 16.02 -36.41 15.97
CA LYS A 779 15.14 -37.50 15.55
C LYS A 779 15.70 -38.81 16.04
N GLN A 780 14.93 -39.48 16.89
CA GLN A 780 15.25 -40.80 17.42
C GLN A 780 14.92 -41.89 16.39
#